data_ffdab6f4b669950bc67f0adc5108b4fe
#
_entry.id   ffdab6f4b669950bc67f0adc5108b4fe
#
_cell.length_a   1.000
_cell.length_b   1.000
_cell.length_c   1.000
_cell.angle_alpha   90.00
_cell.angle_beta   90.00
_cell.angle_gamma   90.00
#
_symmetry.space_group_name_H-M   'P 1'
#
loop_
_entity.id
_entity.type
_entity.pdbx_description
1 polymer ?
#
loop_
_entity_poly.entity_id
_entity_poly.type
_entity_poly.pdbx_seq_one_letter_code
_entity_poly.pdbx_strand_id
1 'polypeptide(L)'
;MSDRQPPSSRAEPTELPAPLASPKRFGVAVRPPHYAWNGEHFVSDRLVAVDRASVAGLPGRIEVVIEGDFVGVVADSLDAAQNAARRLRLEWRAPSHAGQGDHDQVPLETGARSRELAAGHGEAASAHCHDYGWPSRLRWGDAPGWVVADCSDQRLMLWGETITPEALIHDLMTLTGLPAERIELYGTTPARVSGLGRHCGDDAAVDAAVMSRQLACSVAVWLDATYTRDVHALGQAQRITLSADLAESGDIADYRYHQAHASGDIAAVGLWLCGRPPIRRTEASGTPPFAPYAFSNVQLATRRDDHGAGRHSESLAEIQQAFARESFLDEVAHESGQDPLALRLRHLDDVRGVELITSVSQRARWGEALSSAASTSPDRLRGRGFAYSQLPDRHQRIPEGVRSAWIADVEVNRITGDVTLTRLVIGQDAGPEVDTDRLQQTLQARVLGSARPLLGRDPAFDEWGDGSKDDKNVDPTPGGVLVTRTDMPTKESADAEATASLLQPLDDVNLAPGVAVIANALFDATGVRFRQPPFTAGRVRQALHDQTDSLQEETPGRPTKRPGRRWLKAAALTAVAGTAVMAWPWKGAITPINRPAANLYSAETIERGRLVAAAGDCAACHTAEGGQENAGGRAFDTPFGTLYSTNLTPDEETGIGRWSYAAFERAMRHGISRDGKHLYPAFPYTAFAKISDADMQALYAYLMAQPAVSAETPANALSFPFNFRPLMAGWNALYHDPNPFEPDPGQSDLYNRGAYLAEGLGHCSACHSPRNAMGAEQRGEHSLAGAMVDGWEAPPLNRLSRSPIPWSETSLYDYLRHGASSLHGVASGPMAPVVAGLGELPEYDVRALAHYVAVQMDAPAGDSETVRADAAVRIATAQSGPAGMEEGERLFEGACASCHMENGTPSFTSAQTSLALNTNLHSQHPDNVIQSILGGVHADHVPGLGNMPGFADSFSDSQVVTLTAYLRARFAPDQAPWRNIESRVTTIRQHNNSPSPHP
;
A
#
# COMPACT_ATOMS: atom_id res chain seq x y z
N MET A 1 25.05 38.10 -1.70
CA MET A 1 24.02 37.20 -2.26
C MET A 1 24.73 35.87 -2.38
N SER A 2 24.59 35.04 -1.35
CA SER A 2 25.22 33.72 -1.26
C SER A 2 24.10 32.68 -1.36
N ASP A 3 24.19 31.86 -2.41
CA ASP A 3 23.36 30.69 -2.62
C ASP A 3 23.49 29.76 -1.41
N ARG A 4 22.41 29.65 -0.64
CA ARG A 4 22.22 28.56 0.31
C ARG A 4 21.33 27.52 -0.40
N GLN A 5 21.97 26.46 -0.88
CA GLN A 5 21.25 25.21 -1.18
C GLN A 5 20.55 24.71 0.11
N PRO A 6 19.32 24.21 0.02
CA PRO A 6 18.67 23.56 1.14
C PRO A 6 19.43 22.27 1.50
N PRO A 7 19.51 21.92 2.79
CA PRO A 7 20.18 20.69 3.21
C PRO A 7 19.40 19.49 2.68
N SER A 8 20.08 18.65 1.93
CA SER A 8 19.58 17.35 1.51
C SER A 8 19.37 16.49 2.76
N SER A 9 18.14 16.13 3.07
CA SER A 9 17.76 15.31 4.22
C SER A 9 18.01 13.80 4.05
N ARG A 10 18.99 13.41 3.28
CA ARG A 10 19.58 12.08 3.35
C ARG A 10 20.61 12.11 4.47
N ALA A 11 20.33 11.44 5.59
CA ALA A 11 21.40 10.96 6.45
C ALA A 11 22.20 9.95 5.60
N GLU A 12 23.27 10.43 4.96
CA GLU A 12 24.23 9.54 4.33
C GLU A 12 24.79 8.60 5.41
N PRO A 13 24.94 7.31 5.14
CA PRO A 13 25.47 6.35 6.10
C PRO A 13 26.84 6.84 6.56
N THR A 14 26.92 7.19 7.81
CA THR A 14 28.17 7.57 8.48
C THR A 14 29.18 6.43 8.31
N GLU A 15 30.44 6.74 8.10
CA GLU A 15 31.53 5.82 7.77
C GLU A 15 31.52 4.51 8.58
N LEU A 16 31.67 3.39 7.88
CA LEU A 16 31.81 2.06 8.47
C LEU A 16 33.01 1.98 9.43
N PRO A 17 32.95 1.14 10.49
CA PRO A 17 34.03 1.02 11.46
C PRO A 17 35.40 0.70 10.83
N ALA A 18 36.44 1.33 11.36
CA ALA A 18 37.82 1.32 10.84
C ALA A 18 38.49 -0.03 10.49
N PRO A 19 38.09 -1.22 11.03
CA PRO A 19 38.71 -2.50 10.62
C PRO A 19 38.31 -2.98 9.23
N LEU A 20 37.34 -2.35 8.55
CA LEU A 20 36.75 -2.83 7.31
C LEU A 20 37.21 -2.01 6.08
N ALA A 21 38.48 -1.69 6.01
CA ALA A 21 39.08 -0.92 4.91
C ALA A 21 39.24 -1.71 3.56
N SER A 22 38.75 -2.95 3.46
CA SER A 22 38.76 -3.75 2.22
C SER A 22 37.47 -3.63 1.42
N PRO A 23 37.46 -3.97 0.14
CA PRO A 23 36.33 -3.72 -0.74
C PRO A 23 35.04 -4.33 -0.18
N LYS A 24 34.17 -3.45 0.24
CA LYS A 24 32.91 -3.76 0.90
C LYS A 24 31.87 -4.05 -0.16
N ARG A 25 31.16 -5.15 0.05
CA ARG A 25 29.98 -5.47 -0.73
C ARG A 25 28.75 -5.17 0.11
N PHE A 26 27.69 -4.78 -0.54
CA PHE A 26 26.44 -4.42 0.10
C PHE A 26 25.38 -5.45 -0.25
N GLY A 27 24.71 -5.98 0.77
CA GLY A 27 23.72 -7.04 0.63
C GLY A 27 22.32 -6.59 0.98
N VAL A 28 21.34 -7.13 0.25
CA VAL A 28 19.90 -6.99 0.53
C VAL A 28 19.29 -8.38 0.46
N ALA A 29 18.59 -8.82 1.51
CA ALA A 29 17.83 -10.06 1.49
C ALA A 29 16.45 -9.83 0.88
N VAL A 30 16.01 -10.75 0.02
CA VAL A 30 14.66 -10.77 -0.56
C VAL A 30 13.87 -11.86 0.13
N ARG A 31 12.74 -11.51 0.73
CA ARG A 31 11.88 -12.42 1.47
C ARG A 31 10.77 -12.99 0.61
N PRO A 32 10.26 -14.19 0.95
CA PRO A 32 9.02 -14.71 0.38
C PRO A 32 7.87 -13.73 0.60
N PRO A 33 6.88 -13.64 -0.31
CA PRO A 33 5.71 -12.81 -0.13
C PRO A 33 4.94 -13.13 1.16
N HIS A 34 4.84 -14.41 1.49
CA HIS A 34 4.18 -14.85 2.70
C HIS A 34 5.11 -15.72 3.54
N TYR A 35 5.29 -15.32 4.78
CA TYR A 35 5.92 -16.16 5.80
C TYR A 35 5.34 -15.79 7.16
N ALA A 36 5.09 -16.79 7.99
CA ALA A 36 4.50 -16.64 9.30
C ALA A 36 4.81 -17.83 10.21
N TRP A 37 4.51 -17.69 11.47
CA TRP A 37 4.45 -18.79 12.43
C TRP A 37 2.99 -19.19 12.62
N ASN A 38 2.64 -20.45 12.33
CA ASN A 38 1.25 -20.95 12.43
C ASN A 38 0.86 -21.49 13.80
N GLY A 39 1.66 -21.23 14.82
CA GLY A 39 1.49 -21.77 16.17
C GLY A 39 2.39 -22.99 16.46
N GLU A 40 2.76 -23.76 15.46
CA GLU A 40 3.62 -24.95 15.59
C GLU A 40 4.90 -24.89 14.77
N HIS A 41 4.80 -24.35 13.57
CA HIS A 41 5.91 -24.36 12.60
C HIS A 41 6.03 -23.01 11.90
N PHE A 42 7.24 -22.72 11.44
CA PHE A 42 7.48 -21.65 10.49
C PHE A 42 6.98 -22.10 9.10
N VAL A 43 6.12 -21.29 8.52
CA VAL A 43 5.54 -21.53 7.18
C VAL A 43 5.97 -20.38 6.27
N SER A 44 6.46 -20.69 5.08
CA SER A 44 6.82 -19.70 4.08
C SER A 44 6.51 -20.20 2.68
N ASP A 45 6.33 -19.27 1.75
CA ASP A 45 6.35 -19.61 0.33
C ASP A 45 7.69 -20.25 -0.03
N ARG A 46 7.66 -21.21 -0.95
CA ARG A 46 8.84 -21.93 -1.42
C ARG A 46 9.38 -21.30 -2.68
N LEU A 47 10.69 -21.10 -2.73
CA LEU A 47 11.36 -20.61 -3.93
C LEU A 47 11.33 -21.70 -5.03
N VAL A 48 10.76 -21.37 -6.19
CA VAL A 48 10.67 -22.28 -7.34
C VAL A 48 11.73 -21.95 -8.36
N ALA A 49 11.86 -20.67 -8.75
CA ALA A 49 12.83 -20.25 -9.76
C ALA A 49 13.37 -18.85 -9.47
N VAL A 50 14.58 -18.59 -9.97
CA VAL A 50 15.25 -17.29 -9.90
C VAL A 50 15.75 -16.93 -11.28
N ASP A 51 15.19 -15.88 -11.88
CA ASP A 51 15.65 -15.33 -13.15
C ASP A 51 16.82 -14.36 -12.93
N ARG A 52 18.05 -14.91 -12.96
CA ARG A 52 19.28 -14.11 -12.85
C ARG A 52 19.49 -13.18 -14.04
N ALA A 53 18.87 -13.46 -15.21
CA ALA A 53 19.00 -12.62 -16.38
C ALA A 53 18.30 -11.27 -16.18
N SER A 54 17.26 -11.20 -15.32
CA SER A 54 16.53 -9.96 -15.00
C SER A 54 17.42 -8.87 -14.38
N VAL A 55 18.56 -9.22 -13.81
CA VAL A 55 19.54 -8.27 -13.22
C VAL A 55 20.86 -8.20 -13.95
N ALA A 56 21.09 -9.04 -14.96
CA ALA A 56 22.38 -9.13 -15.66
C ALA A 56 22.78 -7.85 -16.44
N GLY A 57 21.78 -7.02 -16.83
CA GLY A 57 22.01 -5.76 -17.55
C GLY A 57 22.22 -4.53 -16.65
N LEU A 58 22.18 -4.69 -15.33
CA LEU A 58 22.34 -3.58 -14.41
C LEU A 58 23.82 -3.19 -14.25
N PRO A 59 24.13 -1.91 -14.03
CA PRO A 59 25.49 -1.46 -13.85
C PRO A 59 26.10 -1.97 -12.53
N GLY A 60 27.40 -2.28 -12.55
CA GLY A 60 28.14 -2.76 -11.39
C GLY A 60 28.19 -4.30 -11.29
N ARG A 61 28.94 -4.78 -10.31
CA ARG A 61 29.07 -6.23 -10.04
C ARG A 61 27.91 -6.65 -9.13
N ILE A 62 26.95 -7.36 -9.69
CA ILE A 62 25.76 -7.87 -8.98
C ILE A 62 25.86 -9.38 -8.90
N GLU A 63 25.68 -9.92 -7.69
CA GLU A 63 25.69 -11.35 -7.42
C GLU A 63 24.40 -11.73 -6.67
N VAL A 64 23.78 -12.83 -7.11
CA VAL A 64 22.57 -13.37 -6.48
C VAL A 64 22.94 -14.63 -5.70
N VAL A 65 22.75 -14.57 -4.40
CA VAL A 65 23.03 -15.65 -3.44
C VAL A 65 21.73 -16.40 -3.17
N ILE A 66 21.76 -17.72 -3.29
CA ILE A 66 20.60 -18.59 -3.05
C ILE A 66 21.03 -19.74 -2.15
N GLU A 67 20.31 -19.96 -1.06
CA GLU A 67 20.49 -21.12 -0.17
C GLU A 67 19.12 -21.57 0.36
N GLY A 68 18.62 -22.70 -0.13
CA GLY A 68 17.25 -23.12 0.14
C GLY A 68 16.23 -22.12 -0.44
N ASP A 69 15.36 -21.58 0.40
CA ASP A 69 14.40 -20.53 0.05
C ASP A 69 14.95 -19.09 0.34
N PHE A 70 16.20 -18.99 0.83
CA PHE A 70 16.86 -17.72 1.03
C PHE A 70 17.38 -17.14 -0.28
N VAL A 71 17.07 -15.87 -0.55
CA VAL A 71 17.60 -15.12 -1.68
C VAL A 71 18.25 -13.83 -1.15
N GLY A 72 19.49 -13.61 -1.55
CA GLY A 72 20.25 -12.38 -1.27
C GLY A 72 20.80 -11.77 -2.54
N VAL A 73 20.78 -10.46 -2.63
CA VAL A 73 21.41 -9.70 -3.72
C VAL A 73 22.57 -8.89 -3.16
N VAL A 74 23.75 -9.06 -3.74
CA VAL A 74 24.98 -8.38 -3.29
C VAL A 74 25.59 -7.57 -4.42
N ALA A 75 25.91 -6.29 -4.16
CA ALA A 75 26.48 -5.39 -5.15
C ALA A 75 27.61 -4.53 -4.56
N ASP A 76 28.25 -3.72 -5.41
CA ASP A 76 29.35 -2.82 -5.02
C ASP A 76 28.85 -1.57 -4.27
N SER A 77 27.55 -1.28 -4.32
CA SER A 77 26.91 -0.21 -3.53
C SER A 77 25.54 -0.64 -3.02
N LEU A 78 25.06 0.03 -1.96
CA LEU A 78 23.75 -0.22 -1.41
C LEU A 78 22.64 0.05 -2.42
N ASP A 79 22.70 1.17 -3.14
CA ASP A 79 21.71 1.53 -4.16
C ASP A 79 21.65 0.49 -5.29
N ALA A 80 22.82 -0.04 -5.71
CA ALA A 80 22.87 -1.10 -6.71
C ALA A 80 22.26 -2.41 -6.20
N ALA A 81 22.53 -2.78 -4.94
CA ALA A 81 21.96 -3.97 -4.33
C ALA A 81 20.43 -3.85 -4.18
N GLN A 82 19.94 -2.72 -3.71
CA GLN A 82 18.50 -2.45 -3.57
C GLN A 82 17.78 -2.42 -4.93
N ASN A 83 18.37 -1.76 -5.94
CA ASN A 83 17.81 -1.72 -7.28
C ASN A 83 17.76 -3.11 -7.92
N ALA A 84 18.82 -3.90 -7.74
CA ALA A 84 18.87 -5.27 -8.24
C ALA A 84 17.88 -6.18 -7.50
N ALA A 85 17.77 -6.06 -6.18
CA ALA A 85 16.79 -6.81 -5.39
C ALA A 85 15.34 -6.55 -5.84
N ARG A 86 15.01 -5.31 -6.18
CA ARG A 86 13.67 -4.93 -6.71
C ARG A 86 13.40 -5.45 -8.12
N ARG A 87 14.44 -5.60 -8.95
CA ARG A 87 14.31 -6.06 -10.34
C ARG A 87 14.50 -7.55 -10.51
N LEU A 88 14.99 -8.24 -9.49
CA LEU A 88 15.19 -9.68 -9.53
C LEU A 88 13.82 -10.39 -9.60
N ARG A 89 13.60 -11.12 -10.68
CA ARG A 89 12.38 -11.90 -10.86
C ARG A 89 12.50 -13.22 -10.13
N LEU A 90 11.56 -13.47 -9.25
CA LEU A 90 11.49 -14.65 -8.40
C LEU A 90 10.12 -15.30 -8.55
N GLU A 91 10.12 -16.61 -8.65
CA GLU A 91 8.88 -17.39 -8.63
C GLU A 91 8.77 -18.09 -7.27
N TRP A 92 7.65 -17.81 -6.59
CA TRP A 92 7.33 -18.38 -5.29
C TRP A 92 6.10 -19.26 -5.38
N ARG A 93 6.06 -20.34 -4.62
CA ARG A 93 4.91 -21.24 -4.50
C ARG A 93 4.37 -21.19 -3.09
N ALA A 94 3.12 -20.82 -2.93
CA ALA A 94 2.43 -20.83 -1.65
C ALA A 94 2.39 -22.23 -1.03
N PRO A 95 2.53 -22.38 0.29
CA PRO A 95 2.41 -23.65 0.96
C PRO A 95 0.97 -24.17 0.83
N SER A 96 0.84 -25.51 0.65
CA SER A 96 -0.44 -26.20 0.43
C SER A 96 -1.47 -26.09 1.57
N HIS A 97 -1.13 -25.45 2.68
CA HIS A 97 -1.95 -25.25 3.86
C HIS A 97 -1.72 -23.89 4.51
N ALA A 98 -1.65 -22.83 3.72
CA ALA A 98 -1.69 -21.47 4.25
C ALA A 98 -3.11 -21.20 4.80
N GLY A 99 -3.29 -21.40 6.09
CA GLY A 99 -4.48 -20.87 6.78
C GLY A 99 -4.47 -19.35 6.61
N GLN A 100 -5.46 -18.82 5.92
CA GLN A 100 -5.72 -17.39 5.84
C GLN A 100 -6.17 -16.88 7.22
N GLY A 101 -5.21 -16.53 8.07
CA GLY A 101 -5.46 -15.79 9.31
C GLY A 101 -4.60 -14.55 9.26
N ASP A 102 -5.20 -13.40 9.49
CA ASP A 102 -4.46 -12.17 9.74
C ASP A 102 -3.71 -12.34 11.07
N HIS A 103 -2.50 -12.92 10.99
CA HIS A 103 -1.66 -13.23 12.16
C HIS A 103 -1.02 -11.98 12.77
N ASP A 104 -1.24 -10.80 12.19
CA ASP A 104 -0.73 -9.53 12.71
C ASP A 104 -1.66 -8.91 13.75
N GLN A 105 -2.91 -9.36 13.85
CA GLN A 105 -3.82 -8.90 14.89
C GLN A 105 -3.80 -9.85 16.10
N VAL A 106 -3.59 -9.28 17.28
CA VAL A 106 -3.81 -9.99 18.54
C VAL A 106 -5.30 -9.94 18.84
N PRO A 107 -6.02 -11.08 18.85
CA PRO A 107 -7.44 -11.05 19.19
C PRO A 107 -7.64 -10.47 20.60
N LEU A 108 -8.26 -9.30 20.69
CA LEU A 108 -8.70 -8.75 21.98
C LEU A 108 -10.03 -9.41 22.34
N GLU A 109 -10.09 -10.04 23.49
CA GLU A 109 -11.34 -10.65 23.96
C GLU A 109 -12.37 -9.56 24.25
N THR A 110 -13.63 -9.81 23.88
CA THR A 110 -14.72 -8.89 24.20
C THR A 110 -14.95 -8.89 25.73
N GLY A 111 -15.17 -7.72 26.29
CA GLY A 111 -15.18 -7.42 27.73
C GLY A 111 -15.88 -8.34 28.73
N ALA A 112 -16.67 -9.34 28.26
CA ALA A 112 -17.25 -10.35 29.16
C ALA A 112 -16.20 -11.39 29.61
N ARG A 113 -15.31 -11.82 28.71
CA ARG A 113 -14.28 -12.84 29.00
C ARG A 113 -13.06 -12.23 29.70
N SER A 114 -12.78 -10.98 29.42
CA SER A 114 -11.77 -10.20 30.15
C SER A 114 -12.15 -10.04 31.62
N ARG A 115 -13.47 -9.82 31.91
CA ARG A 115 -14.00 -9.77 33.28
C ARG A 115 -13.93 -11.11 33.98
N GLU A 116 -14.11 -12.22 33.25
CA GLU A 116 -14.01 -13.57 33.79
C GLU A 116 -12.58 -13.96 34.14
N LEU A 117 -11.59 -13.51 33.36
CA LEU A 117 -10.14 -13.67 33.63
C LEU A 117 -9.68 -12.79 34.79
N ALA A 118 -10.19 -11.57 34.92
CA ALA A 118 -9.91 -10.67 36.03
C ALA A 118 -10.61 -11.13 37.34
N ALA A 119 -11.75 -11.82 37.24
CA ALA A 119 -12.55 -12.35 38.36
C ALA A 119 -12.09 -13.73 38.87
N GLY A 120 -10.92 -14.23 38.42
CA GLY A 120 -10.38 -15.52 38.83
C GLY A 120 -10.35 -15.67 40.35
N HIS A 121 -11.26 -16.46 40.91
CA HIS A 121 -11.43 -16.84 42.30
C HIS A 121 -12.45 -16.03 43.16
N GLY A 122 -13.61 -15.70 42.60
CA GLY A 122 -14.81 -15.38 43.41
C GLY A 122 -14.94 -13.96 43.92
N GLU A 123 -14.21 -13.01 43.40
CA GLU A 123 -14.35 -11.58 43.68
C GLU A 123 -15.21 -10.84 42.65
N ALA A 124 -15.88 -9.77 43.09
CA ALA A 124 -16.71 -8.95 42.23
C ALA A 124 -15.90 -8.41 41.03
N ALA A 125 -16.54 -8.33 39.85
CA ALA A 125 -15.87 -7.76 38.66
C ALA A 125 -15.40 -6.34 38.95
N SER A 126 -14.11 -6.05 38.68
CA SER A 126 -13.51 -4.72 38.81
C SER A 126 -14.26 -3.70 37.95
N ALA A 127 -14.40 -2.47 38.45
CA ALA A 127 -15.10 -1.40 37.76
C ALA A 127 -14.36 -0.99 36.46
N HIS A 128 -13.03 -1.03 36.49
CA HIS A 128 -12.17 -0.71 35.36
C HIS A 128 -11.40 -1.96 34.95
N CYS A 129 -11.65 -2.47 33.73
CA CYS A 129 -10.96 -3.66 33.21
C CYS A 129 -10.83 -3.55 31.68
N HIS A 130 -9.59 -3.53 31.16
CA HIS A 130 -9.31 -3.36 29.74
C HIS A 130 -8.17 -4.26 29.27
N ASP A 131 -8.29 -4.69 27.98
CA ASP A 131 -7.30 -5.50 27.29
C ASP A 131 -6.47 -4.64 26.31
N TYR A 132 -5.17 -4.90 26.29
CA TYR A 132 -4.23 -4.27 25.38
C TYR A 132 -3.48 -5.33 24.58
N GLY A 133 -3.39 -5.13 23.25
CA GLY A 133 -2.68 -6.01 22.35
C GLY A 133 -1.43 -5.36 21.77
N TRP A 134 -0.42 -6.17 21.48
CA TRP A 134 0.74 -5.74 20.72
C TRP A 134 1.03 -6.76 19.62
N PRO A 135 1.04 -6.36 18.33
CA PRO A 135 1.25 -7.27 17.22
C PRO A 135 2.71 -7.69 17.10
N SER A 136 2.95 -8.87 16.51
CA SER A 136 4.27 -9.45 16.38
C SER A 136 5.23 -8.65 15.48
N ARG A 137 4.71 -7.88 14.55
CA ARG A 137 5.51 -7.14 13.56
C ARG A 137 5.77 -5.68 13.90
N LEU A 138 5.16 -5.14 14.94
CA LEU A 138 5.37 -3.73 15.29
C LEU A 138 6.65 -3.53 16.09
N ARG A 139 7.48 -2.60 15.63
CA ARG A 139 8.71 -2.14 16.25
C ARG A 139 8.61 -0.68 16.65
N TRP A 140 9.25 -0.35 17.75
CA TRP A 140 9.37 1.01 18.24
C TRP A 140 10.77 1.24 18.80
N GLY A 141 11.42 2.32 18.39
CA GLY A 141 12.76 2.68 18.88
C GLY A 141 13.91 2.12 18.03
N ASP A 142 13.63 1.50 16.89
CA ASP A 142 14.65 1.05 15.96
C ASP A 142 15.35 2.25 15.29
N ALA A 143 16.65 2.13 15.05
CA ALA A 143 17.43 3.16 14.38
C ALA A 143 18.17 2.57 13.18
N PRO A 144 18.41 3.38 12.13
CA PRO A 144 19.19 2.93 11.00
C PRO A 144 20.65 2.65 11.38
N GLY A 145 21.24 1.63 10.77
CA GLY A 145 22.61 1.25 11.06
C GLY A 145 23.14 0.17 10.11
N TRP A 146 24.39 -0.26 10.34
CA TRP A 146 25.05 -1.29 9.55
C TRP A 146 25.25 -2.56 10.37
N VAL A 147 25.02 -3.70 9.73
CA VAL A 147 25.54 -5.00 10.16
C VAL A 147 26.50 -5.50 9.08
N VAL A 148 27.68 -5.92 9.49
CA VAL A 148 28.71 -6.40 8.58
C VAL A 148 29.17 -7.79 9.01
N ALA A 149 29.16 -8.74 8.10
CA ALA A 149 29.71 -10.09 8.32
C ALA A 149 30.92 -10.34 7.42
N ASP A 150 31.94 -10.98 7.98
CA ASP A 150 33.08 -11.54 7.26
C ASP A 150 33.22 -12.99 7.67
N CYS A 151 32.77 -13.89 6.80
CA CYS A 151 32.70 -15.34 7.03
C CYS A 151 33.69 -16.08 6.17
N SER A 152 34.53 -16.90 6.81
CA SER A 152 35.41 -17.88 6.19
C SER A 152 35.14 -19.29 6.74
N ASP A 153 35.76 -20.32 6.16
CA ASP A 153 35.64 -21.69 6.65
C ASP A 153 36.18 -21.89 8.08
N GLN A 154 36.96 -20.92 8.59
CA GLN A 154 37.62 -21.08 9.89
C GLN A 154 37.09 -20.14 10.96
N ARG A 155 36.43 -19.02 10.59
CA ARG A 155 35.92 -18.04 11.52
C ARG A 155 34.83 -17.19 10.89
N LEU A 156 33.97 -16.65 11.75
CA LEU A 156 33.00 -15.58 11.43
C LEU A 156 33.27 -14.39 12.32
N MET A 157 33.48 -13.23 11.71
CA MET A 157 33.51 -11.95 12.40
C MET A 157 32.26 -11.16 12.00
N LEU A 158 31.60 -10.58 13.00
CA LEU A 158 30.37 -9.84 12.81
C LEU A 158 30.44 -8.52 13.58
N TRP A 159 30.20 -7.42 12.88
CA TRP A 159 30.10 -6.08 13.47
C TRP A 159 28.65 -5.63 13.42
N GLY A 160 28.08 -5.36 14.58
CA GLY A 160 26.69 -4.95 14.76
C GLY A 160 26.26 -5.13 16.20
N GLU A 161 25.20 -4.43 16.58
CA GLU A 161 24.62 -4.60 17.91
C GLU A 161 23.64 -5.76 17.94
N THR A 162 23.70 -6.56 18.96
CA THR A 162 22.74 -7.62 19.26
C THR A 162 22.35 -7.55 20.72
N ILE A 163 21.05 -7.80 21.02
CA ILE A 163 20.58 -7.89 22.41
C ILE A 163 20.67 -9.32 22.91
N THR A 164 20.63 -10.28 22.04
CA THR A 164 20.65 -11.68 22.39
C THR A 164 21.90 -12.33 21.84
N PRO A 165 23.12 -11.92 22.28
CA PRO A 165 24.36 -12.43 21.70
C PRO A 165 24.47 -13.94 21.78
N GLU A 166 23.99 -14.55 22.85
CA GLU A 166 23.98 -16.02 23.00
C GLU A 166 23.05 -16.70 21.97
N ALA A 167 21.85 -16.13 21.75
CA ALA A 167 20.91 -16.67 20.75
C ALA A 167 21.45 -16.48 19.33
N LEU A 168 22.03 -15.32 19.03
CA LEU A 168 22.66 -15.04 17.75
C LEU A 168 23.85 -15.97 17.48
N ILE A 169 24.74 -16.18 18.45
CA ILE A 169 25.86 -17.13 18.31
C ILE A 169 25.32 -18.51 17.98
N HIS A 170 24.26 -18.94 18.64
CA HIS A 170 23.68 -20.27 18.38
C HIS A 170 23.09 -20.38 16.95
N ASP A 171 22.41 -19.33 16.49
CA ASP A 171 21.91 -19.27 15.11
C ASP A 171 23.06 -19.30 14.09
N LEU A 172 24.13 -18.54 14.37
CA LEU A 172 25.33 -18.51 13.51
C LEU A 172 26.12 -19.83 13.53
N MET A 173 26.21 -20.53 14.67
CA MET A 173 26.77 -21.91 14.75
C MET A 173 25.97 -22.87 13.88
N THR A 174 24.64 -22.79 13.94
CA THR A 174 23.75 -23.63 13.13
C THR A 174 23.89 -23.30 11.63
N LEU A 175 24.07 -22.04 11.28
CA LEU A 175 24.27 -21.60 9.89
C LEU A 175 25.63 -22.06 9.33
N THR A 176 26.71 -21.84 10.09
CA THR A 176 28.07 -21.96 9.58
C THR A 176 28.71 -23.32 9.88
N GLY A 177 28.24 -24.01 10.92
CA GLY A 177 28.89 -25.19 11.47
C GLY A 177 30.15 -24.90 12.30
N LEU A 178 30.47 -23.62 12.52
CA LEU A 178 31.60 -23.19 13.32
C LEU A 178 31.27 -23.34 14.82
N PRO A 179 32.25 -23.70 15.69
CA PRO A 179 32.04 -23.65 17.13
C PRO A 179 32.01 -22.22 17.62
N ALA A 180 31.41 -21.99 18.79
CA ALA A 180 31.18 -20.64 19.37
C ALA A 180 32.47 -19.80 19.47
N GLU A 181 33.59 -20.43 19.80
CA GLU A 181 34.91 -19.76 19.97
C GLU A 181 35.46 -19.21 18.63
N ARG A 182 34.87 -19.59 17.50
CA ARG A 182 35.24 -19.12 16.16
C ARG A 182 34.28 -18.05 15.61
N ILE A 183 33.30 -17.69 16.41
CA ILE A 183 32.30 -16.64 16.08
C ILE A 183 32.58 -15.45 16.98
N GLU A 184 33.05 -14.37 16.38
CA GLU A 184 33.45 -13.16 17.09
C GLU A 184 32.42 -12.07 16.80
N LEU A 185 31.74 -11.59 17.85
CA LEU A 185 30.78 -10.48 17.78
C LEU A 185 31.46 -9.20 18.25
N TYR A 186 31.52 -8.23 17.38
CA TYR A 186 32.02 -6.90 17.69
C TYR A 186 30.86 -5.91 17.74
N GLY A 187 30.59 -5.34 18.90
CA GLY A 187 29.68 -4.20 19.01
C GLY A 187 30.19 -3.03 18.17
N THR A 188 29.30 -2.26 17.60
CA THR A 188 29.70 -0.99 16.99
C THR A 188 30.28 -0.11 18.08
N THR A 189 31.43 0.52 17.79
CA THR A 189 32.11 1.35 18.78
C THR A 189 31.18 2.41 19.34
N PRO A 190 31.23 2.62 20.65
CA PRO A 190 30.32 3.43 21.46
C PRO A 190 30.06 4.84 20.98
N ALA A 191 31.00 5.39 20.27
CA ALA A 191 31.04 6.81 20.02
C ALA A 191 30.21 7.29 18.81
N ARG A 192 29.78 6.42 17.89
CA ARG A 192 29.24 6.88 16.60
C ARG A 192 27.98 6.18 16.06
N VAL A 193 27.56 5.07 16.63
CA VAL A 193 26.39 4.32 16.15
C VAL A 193 25.56 3.79 17.32
N SER A 194 25.20 4.67 18.24
CA SER A 194 24.22 4.34 19.26
C SER A 194 22.83 4.45 18.66
N GLY A 195 22.18 3.38 18.44
CA GLY A 195 20.80 3.43 17.98
C GLY A 195 20.37 2.34 17.04
N LEU A 196 21.08 1.22 16.97
CA LEU A 196 20.55 0.06 16.28
C LEU A 196 19.40 -0.51 17.09
N GLY A 197 18.23 -0.57 16.44
CA GLY A 197 17.11 -1.34 16.95
C GLY A 197 17.56 -2.77 17.15
N ARG A 198 17.60 -3.15 18.37
CA ARG A 198 18.31 -4.34 18.86
C ARG A 198 17.76 -5.67 18.30
N HIS A 199 16.63 -5.68 17.57
CA HIS A 199 16.01 -6.88 17.07
C HIS A 199 16.25 -7.16 15.60
N CYS A 200 16.31 -6.12 14.79
CA CYS A 200 16.61 -6.26 13.37
C CYS A 200 18.05 -6.68 13.14
N GLY A 201 18.93 -6.38 14.08
CA GLY A 201 20.35 -6.75 14.03
C GLY A 201 20.57 -8.23 13.86
N ASP A 202 19.81 -9.07 14.55
CA ASP A 202 20.01 -10.51 14.50
C ASP A 202 19.60 -11.14 13.16
N ASP A 203 18.49 -10.72 12.55
CA ASP A 203 18.10 -11.17 11.21
C ASP A 203 19.10 -10.70 10.15
N ALA A 204 19.45 -9.41 10.18
CA ALA A 204 20.43 -8.85 9.26
C ALA A 204 21.83 -9.47 9.47
N ALA A 205 22.18 -9.85 10.68
CA ALA A 205 23.41 -10.53 10.98
C ALA A 205 23.49 -11.93 10.34
N VAL A 206 22.40 -12.67 10.42
CA VAL A 206 22.29 -13.97 9.75
C VAL A 206 22.29 -13.79 8.24
N ASP A 207 21.53 -12.83 7.70
CA ASP A 207 21.49 -12.53 6.26
C ASP A 207 22.87 -12.15 5.72
N ALA A 208 23.58 -11.25 6.41
CA ALA A 208 24.95 -10.86 6.06
C ALA A 208 25.91 -12.04 6.12
N ALA A 209 25.78 -12.92 7.12
CA ALA A 209 26.60 -14.11 7.25
C ALA A 209 26.34 -15.14 6.15
N VAL A 210 25.08 -15.36 5.72
CA VAL A 210 24.74 -16.22 4.58
C VAL A 210 25.40 -15.71 3.32
N MET A 211 25.23 -14.41 3.02
CA MET A 211 25.79 -13.80 1.81
C MET A 211 27.33 -13.79 1.84
N SER A 212 27.92 -13.42 2.96
CA SER A 212 29.37 -13.39 3.15
C SER A 212 29.99 -14.78 2.98
N ARG A 213 29.40 -15.80 3.54
CA ARG A 213 29.87 -17.21 3.43
C ARG A 213 29.85 -17.70 1.99
N GLN A 214 28.78 -17.42 1.26
CA GLN A 214 28.62 -17.87 -0.13
C GLN A 214 29.59 -17.15 -1.09
N LEU A 215 29.90 -15.89 -0.81
CA LEU A 215 30.75 -15.08 -1.68
C LEU A 215 32.21 -15.00 -1.23
N ALA A 216 32.54 -15.56 -0.06
CA ALA A 216 33.87 -15.51 0.55
C ALA A 216 34.43 -14.07 0.64
N CYS A 217 33.55 -13.08 0.95
CA CYS A 217 33.94 -11.70 1.13
C CYS A 217 33.09 -11.03 2.21
N SER A 218 33.56 -9.91 2.75
CA SER A 218 32.78 -9.16 3.73
C SER A 218 31.55 -8.50 3.08
N VAL A 219 30.37 -8.67 3.70
CA VAL A 219 29.08 -8.14 3.22
C VAL A 219 28.48 -7.27 4.31
N ALA A 220 28.10 -6.05 3.92
CA ALA A 220 27.41 -5.07 4.76
C ALA A 220 25.93 -5.04 4.44
N VAL A 221 25.07 -5.08 5.43
CA VAL A 221 23.62 -4.93 5.31
C VAL A 221 23.21 -3.67 6.05
N TRP A 222 22.50 -2.77 5.36
CA TRP A 222 21.96 -1.54 5.95
C TRP A 222 20.58 -1.79 6.55
N LEU A 223 20.43 -1.46 7.81
CA LEU A 223 19.17 -1.50 8.54
C LEU A 223 18.51 -0.13 8.48
N ASP A 224 17.48 0.01 7.72
CA ASP A 224 16.58 1.16 7.74
C ASP A 224 15.13 0.71 7.99
N ALA A 225 14.20 1.66 8.03
CA ALA A 225 12.80 1.34 8.26
C ALA A 225 12.21 0.44 7.15
N THR A 226 12.71 0.58 5.91
CA THR A 226 12.28 -0.24 4.77
C THR A 226 12.79 -1.66 4.91
N TYR A 227 14.09 -1.83 5.16
CA TYR A 227 14.66 -3.15 5.39
C TYR A 227 13.98 -3.85 6.56
N THR A 228 13.78 -3.12 7.65
CA THR A 228 13.13 -3.67 8.84
C THR A 228 11.69 -4.10 8.57
N ARG A 229 10.93 -3.38 7.78
CA ARG A 229 9.56 -3.76 7.42
C ARG A 229 9.49 -5.04 6.60
N ASP A 230 10.39 -5.20 5.62
CA ASP A 230 10.33 -6.27 4.63
C ASP A 230 11.04 -7.57 5.09
N VAL A 231 11.92 -7.47 6.09
CA VAL A 231 12.86 -8.56 6.50
C VAL A 231 12.64 -9.03 7.93
N HIS A 232 11.63 -8.55 8.62
CA HIS A 232 11.44 -8.76 10.05
C HIS A 232 11.40 -10.20 10.54
N ALA A 233 12.14 -10.44 11.64
CA ALA A 233 11.78 -11.45 12.61
C ALA A 233 10.44 -11.10 13.26
N LEU A 234 9.62 -12.10 13.45
CA LEU A 234 8.41 -11.95 14.25
C LEU A 234 8.83 -11.65 15.70
N GLY A 235 8.53 -10.45 16.20
CA GLY A 235 8.64 -10.11 17.62
C GLY A 235 7.62 -10.93 18.41
N GLN A 236 7.76 -10.92 19.73
CA GLN A 236 6.79 -11.58 20.59
C GLN A 236 5.51 -10.74 20.68
N ALA A 237 4.42 -11.25 20.13
CA ALA A 237 3.10 -10.67 20.34
C ALA A 237 2.72 -10.78 21.83
N GLN A 238 2.07 -9.77 22.36
CA GLN A 238 1.61 -9.76 23.76
C GLN A 238 0.16 -9.33 23.88
N ARG A 239 -0.53 -9.92 24.85
CA ARG A 239 -1.82 -9.47 25.35
C ARG A 239 -1.69 -9.18 26.84
N ILE A 240 -2.13 -8.01 27.24
CA ILE A 240 -2.06 -7.53 28.62
C ILE A 240 -3.45 -7.11 29.06
N THR A 241 -3.97 -7.74 30.10
CA THR A 241 -5.24 -7.39 30.74
C THR A 241 -4.94 -6.63 32.01
N LEU A 242 -5.50 -5.44 32.15
CA LEU A 242 -5.34 -4.57 33.30
C LEU A 242 -6.68 -4.30 33.97
N SER A 243 -6.71 -4.35 35.30
CA SER A 243 -7.88 -3.93 36.05
C SER A 243 -7.52 -3.15 37.31
N ALA A 244 -8.40 -2.22 37.69
CA ALA A 244 -8.22 -1.39 38.88
C ALA A 244 -9.55 -1.14 39.59
N ASP A 245 -9.47 -1.08 40.92
CA ASP A 245 -10.55 -0.61 41.77
C ASP A 245 -10.11 0.68 42.48
N LEU A 246 -11.00 1.68 42.48
CA LEU A 246 -10.73 2.97 43.09
C LEU A 246 -11.25 3.02 44.53
N ALA A 247 -10.49 3.67 45.41
CA ALA A 247 -10.97 4.06 46.72
C ALA A 247 -11.93 5.25 46.65
N GLU A 248 -12.64 5.56 47.69
CA GLU A 248 -13.52 6.75 47.80
C GLU A 248 -12.74 8.08 47.54
N SER A 249 -11.44 8.10 47.80
CA SER A 249 -10.55 9.23 47.49
C SER A 249 -10.26 9.42 46.01
N GLY A 250 -10.64 8.44 45.17
CA GLY A 250 -10.30 8.39 43.75
C GLY A 250 -8.90 7.83 43.48
N ASP A 251 -8.20 7.35 44.50
CA ASP A 251 -6.89 6.69 44.34
C ASP A 251 -7.08 5.23 43.94
N ILE A 252 -6.12 4.67 43.18
CA ILE A 252 -6.14 3.25 42.81
C ILE A 252 -5.77 2.43 44.07
N ALA A 253 -6.75 1.71 44.59
CA ALA A 253 -6.59 0.85 45.74
C ALA A 253 -6.06 -0.54 45.38
N ASP A 254 -6.64 -1.15 44.35
CA ASP A 254 -6.23 -2.44 43.83
C ASP A 254 -5.82 -2.31 42.35
N TYR A 255 -4.66 -2.82 42.01
CA TYR A 255 -4.12 -2.85 40.66
C TYR A 255 -3.74 -4.27 40.29
N ARG A 256 -4.33 -4.79 39.22
CA ARG A 256 -4.10 -6.15 38.72
C ARG A 256 -3.58 -6.10 37.30
N TYR A 257 -2.50 -6.83 37.06
CA TYR A 257 -1.82 -6.93 35.77
C TYR A 257 -1.66 -8.38 35.35
N HIS A 258 -2.26 -8.77 34.25
CA HIS A 258 -2.15 -10.11 33.67
C HIS A 258 -1.56 -10.03 32.28
N GLN A 259 -0.41 -10.65 32.06
CA GLN A 259 0.29 -10.67 30.78
C GLN A 259 0.29 -12.08 30.20
N ALA A 260 -0.18 -12.22 28.95
CA ALA A 260 -0.01 -13.42 28.14
C ALA A 260 1.01 -13.16 27.02
N HIS A 261 2.01 -14.02 26.91
CA HIS A 261 3.06 -13.92 25.91
C HIS A 261 3.28 -15.27 25.21
N ALA A 262 3.77 -15.21 23.97
CA ALA A 262 4.05 -16.39 23.17
C ALA A 262 5.09 -17.30 23.81
N SER A 263 4.90 -18.63 23.71
CA SER A 263 5.68 -19.64 24.42
C SER A 263 7.00 -20.05 23.75
N GLY A 264 7.24 -19.67 22.50
CA GLY A 264 8.39 -20.11 21.72
C GLY A 264 9.32 -18.96 21.32
N ASP A 265 10.64 -19.19 21.42
CA ASP A 265 11.65 -18.35 20.80
C ASP A 265 11.92 -18.86 19.38
N ILE A 266 11.86 -17.96 18.38
CA ILE A 266 12.15 -18.28 16.99
C ILE A 266 13.53 -17.74 16.61
N ALA A 267 14.26 -18.53 15.82
CA ALA A 267 15.52 -18.09 15.24
C ALA A 267 15.30 -17.03 14.14
N ALA A 268 16.42 -16.44 13.69
CA ALA A 268 16.40 -15.53 12.56
C ALA A 268 15.75 -16.16 11.31
N VAL A 269 14.93 -15.36 10.61
CA VAL A 269 14.16 -15.82 9.43
C VAL A 269 15.09 -16.40 8.35
N GLY A 270 16.27 -15.77 8.13
CA GLY A 270 17.27 -16.26 7.18
C GLY A 270 17.69 -17.70 7.43
N LEU A 271 17.77 -18.13 8.68
CA LEU A 271 18.15 -19.50 9.04
C LEU A 271 17.06 -20.52 8.62
N TRP A 272 15.78 -20.19 8.83
CA TRP A 272 14.66 -20.99 8.39
C TRP A 272 14.62 -21.13 6.87
N LEU A 273 14.82 -20.02 6.16
CA LEU A 273 14.83 -20.00 4.70
C LEU A 273 16.01 -20.81 4.11
N CYS A 274 17.16 -20.86 4.79
CA CYS A 274 18.28 -21.75 4.42
C CYS A 274 18.01 -23.24 4.66
N GLY A 275 16.82 -23.61 5.14
CA GLY A 275 16.49 -25.02 5.44
C GLY A 275 17.24 -25.57 6.64
N ARG A 276 17.73 -24.74 7.55
CA ARG A 276 18.48 -25.11 8.75
C ARG A 276 17.68 -24.75 10.00
N PRO A 277 16.59 -25.49 10.30
CA PRO A 277 15.75 -25.17 11.45
C PRO A 277 16.58 -25.27 12.74
N PRO A 278 16.56 -24.27 13.59
CA PRO A 278 17.30 -24.29 14.82
C PRO A 278 16.68 -25.28 15.82
N ILE A 279 17.51 -25.75 16.74
CA ILE A 279 17.03 -26.52 17.88
C ILE A 279 16.22 -25.56 18.77
N ARG A 280 14.91 -25.84 18.95
CA ARG A 280 14.02 -25.03 19.81
C ARG A 280 14.65 -24.86 21.21
N ARG A 281 14.80 -23.61 21.62
CA ARG A 281 15.03 -23.28 23.03
C ARG A 281 13.69 -23.15 23.74
N THR A 282 13.47 -23.94 24.76
CA THR A 282 12.23 -23.97 25.54
C THR A 282 12.19 -22.96 26.68
N GLU A 283 13.20 -22.15 26.87
CA GLU A 283 13.34 -21.23 28.00
C GLU A 283 13.26 -19.77 27.54
N ALA A 284 12.12 -19.35 27.00
CA ALA A 284 11.84 -17.91 26.94
C ALA A 284 11.35 -17.46 28.33
N SER A 285 12.23 -16.89 29.12
CA SER A 285 11.87 -16.17 30.34
C SER A 285 11.21 -14.84 29.90
N GLY A 286 9.91 -14.66 30.18
CA GLY A 286 9.25 -13.38 29.98
C GLY A 286 9.84 -12.33 30.94
N THR A 287 10.01 -11.08 30.48
CA THR A 287 10.36 -9.97 31.36
C THR A 287 9.25 -9.77 32.38
N PRO A 288 9.53 -9.82 33.69
CA PRO A 288 8.50 -9.61 34.69
C PRO A 288 7.94 -8.18 34.55
N PRO A 289 6.64 -7.99 34.75
CA PRO A 289 6.04 -6.67 34.69
C PRO A 289 6.58 -5.78 35.82
N PHE A 290 6.89 -4.53 35.47
CA PHE A 290 7.33 -3.51 36.40
C PHE A 290 6.33 -2.35 36.42
N ALA A 291 5.91 -1.92 37.62
CA ALA A 291 5.05 -0.76 37.79
C ALA A 291 5.81 0.30 38.59
N PRO A 292 6.07 1.50 38.06
CA PRO A 292 6.78 2.56 38.77
C PRO A 292 5.91 3.26 39.83
N TYR A 293 4.62 2.88 39.92
CA TYR A 293 3.66 3.53 40.81
C TYR A 293 3.43 2.73 42.09
N ALA A 294 3.27 3.44 43.20
CA ALA A 294 2.97 2.89 44.53
C ALA A 294 1.44 2.78 44.73
N PHE A 295 0.88 1.68 44.26
CA PHE A 295 -0.53 1.33 44.52
C PHE A 295 -0.63 0.56 45.84
N SER A 296 -1.76 0.70 46.55
CA SER A 296 -1.95 0.06 47.87
C SER A 296 -1.91 -1.46 47.77
N ASN A 297 -2.45 -2.03 46.72
CA ASN A 297 -2.44 -3.47 46.45
C ASN A 297 -2.09 -3.72 44.99
N VAL A 298 -1.07 -4.56 44.73
CA VAL A 298 -0.58 -4.86 43.37
C VAL A 298 -0.51 -6.36 43.17
N GLN A 299 -1.18 -6.85 42.13
CA GLN A 299 -1.11 -8.22 41.68
C GLN A 299 -0.58 -8.30 40.26
N LEU A 300 0.57 -8.95 40.08
CA LEU A 300 1.24 -9.12 38.81
C LEU A 300 1.27 -10.61 38.43
N ALA A 301 0.71 -10.98 37.31
CA ALA A 301 0.71 -12.36 36.81
C ALA A 301 1.16 -12.43 35.36
N THR A 302 1.98 -13.42 35.05
CA THR A 302 2.43 -13.73 33.69
C THR A 302 1.99 -15.14 33.34
N ARG A 303 1.43 -15.32 32.16
CA ARG A 303 1.03 -16.61 31.64
C ARG A 303 1.69 -16.83 30.27
N ARG A 304 2.15 -18.05 30.07
CA ARG A 304 2.62 -18.51 28.76
C ARG A 304 1.42 -18.89 27.90
N ASP A 305 1.36 -18.37 26.68
CA ASP A 305 0.34 -18.75 25.71
C ASP A 305 0.94 -19.73 24.70
N ASP A 306 0.30 -20.88 24.52
CA ASP A 306 0.77 -21.93 23.62
C ASP A 306 0.53 -21.62 22.13
N HIS A 307 -0.19 -20.51 21.84
CA HIS A 307 -0.60 -20.09 20.49
C HIS A 307 0.27 -18.94 19.98
N GLY A 308 1.55 -19.16 19.86
CA GLY A 308 2.43 -18.18 19.24
C GLY A 308 3.89 -18.43 19.49
N ALA A 309 4.72 -17.94 18.62
CA ALA A 309 6.15 -17.86 18.80
C ALA A 309 6.65 -16.52 18.31
N GLY A 310 7.65 -15.99 18.98
CA GLY A 310 8.24 -14.71 18.61
C GLY A 310 9.56 -14.56 19.33
N ARG A 311 10.44 -13.71 18.79
CA ARG A 311 11.74 -13.42 19.42
C ARG A 311 11.53 -12.53 20.63
N HIS A 312 11.89 -13.03 21.79
CA HIS A 312 11.80 -12.28 23.03
C HIS A 312 12.86 -11.18 23.10
N SER A 313 12.44 -10.01 23.56
CA SER A 313 13.33 -8.91 23.87
C SER A 313 12.82 -8.14 25.09
N GLU A 314 13.70 -7.94 26.03
CA GLU A 314 13.38 -7.19 27.24
C GLU A 314 12.98 -5.75 26.95
N SER A 315 13.71 -5.06 26.06
CA SER A 315 13.38 -3.67 25.71
C SER A 315 12.06 -3.53 24.96
N LEU A 316 11.70 -4.49 24.11
CA LEU A 316 10.37 -4.52 23.50
C LEU A 316 9.29 -4.82 24.53
N ALA A 317 9.53 -5.76 25.44
CA ALA A 317 8.60 -6.08 26.52
C ALA A 317 8.33 -4.87 27.42
N GLU A 318 9.35 -4.08 27.73
CA GLU A 318 9.22 -2.83 28.49
C GLU A 318 8.35 -1.79 27.76
N ILE A 319 8.50 -1.65 26.44
CA ILE A 319 7.67 -0.77 25.61
C ILE A 319 6.22 -1.24 25.59
N GLN A 320 5.98 -2.56 25.42
CA GLN A 320 4.67 -3.17 25.43
C GLN A 320 3.95 -2.99 26.79
N GLN A 321 4.68 -3.21 27.88
CA GLN A 321 4.18 -3.03 29.23
C GLN A 321 3.87 -1.56 29.54
N ALA A 322 4.73 -0.63 29.13
CA ALA A 322 4.49 0.80 29.29
C ALA A 322 3.27 1.27 28.48
N PHE A 323 3.14 0.78 27.23
CA PHE A 323 1.97 1.09 26.41
C PHE A 323 0.67 0.68 27.10
N ALA A 324 0.55 -0.54 27.55
CA ALA A 324 -0.64 -1.02 28.22
C ALA A 324 -0.94 -0.26 29.52
N ARG A 325 0.08 -0.13 30.40
CA ARG A 325 -0.02 0.55 31.70
C ARG A 325 -0.41 2.02 31.56
N GLU A 326 0.30 2.75 30.72
CA GLU A 326 0.08 4.20 30.61
C GLU A 326 -1.23 4.53 29.88
N SER A 327 -1.65 3.70 28.92
CA SER A 327 -2.97 3.85 28.31
C SER A 327 -4.08 3.50 29.29
N PHE A 328 -3.90 2.44 30.10
CA PHE A 328 -4.87 2.06 31.12
C PHE A 328 -5.05 3.15 32.20
N LEU A 329 -3.96 3.71 32.72
CA LEU A 329 -4.04 4.80 33.71
C LEU A 329 -4.71 6.05 33.15
N ASP A 330 -4.54 6.30 31.87
CA ASP A 330 -5.22 7.39 31.19
C ASP A 330 -6.74 7.11 31.06
N GLU A 331 -7.12 5.86 30.75
CA GLU A 331 -8.53 5.45 30.72
C GLU A 331 -9.19 5.57 32.09
N VAL A 332 -8.54 5.04 33.13
CA VAL A 332 -9.05 5.13 34.51
C VAL A 332 -9.24 6.59 34.95
N ALA A 333 -8.30 7.47 34.60
CA ALA A 333 -8.41 8.90 34.91
C ALA A 333 -9.64 9.52 34.21
N HIS A 334 -9.82 9.28 32.92
CA HIS A 334 -10.96 9.82 32.17
C HIS A 334 -12.31 9.25 32.65
N GLU A 335 -12.40 7.94 32.88
CA GLU A 335 -13.62 7.27 33.37
C GLU A 335 -14.03 7.75 34.78
N SER A 336 -13.05 8.12 35.62
CA SER A 336 -13.28 8.66 36.95
C SER A 336 -13.34 10.19 37.01
N GLY A 337 -13.22 10.88 35.85
CA GLY A 337 -13.28 12.33 35.77
C GLY A 337 -12.08 13.05 36.39
N GLN A 338 -10.91 12.41 36.41
CA GLN A 338 -9.67 12.93 36.99
C GLN A 338 -8.70 13.37 35.89
N ASP A 339 -7.80 14.30 36.23
CA ASP A 339 -6.69 14.63 35.35
C ASP A 339 -5.68 13.48 35.28
N PRO A 340 -5.31 12.98 34.05
CA PRO A 340 -4.43 11.85 33.90
C PRO A 340 -3.03 12.04 34.50
N LEU A 341 -2.51 13.27 34.48
CA LEU A 341 -1.22 13.57 35.06
C LEU A 341 -1.30 13.63 36.60
N ALA A 342 -2.35 14.24 37.16
CA ALA A 342 -2.57 14.31 38.59
C ALA A 342 -2.77 12.93 39.23
N LEU A 343 -3.49 12.00 38.55
CA LEU A 343 -3.63 10.62 39.00
C LEU A 343 -2.26 9.95 39.16
N ARG A 344 -1.36 10.12 38.19
CA ARG A 344 -0.02 9.53 38.26
C ARG A 344 0.87 10.13 39.36
N LEU A 345 0.84 11.44 39.52
CA LEU A 345 1.62 12.14 40.56
C LEU A 345 1.22 11.73 41.97
N ARG A 346 -0.06 11.38 42.20
CA ARG A 346 -0.49 10.89 43.51
C ARG A 346 0.03 9.49 43.85
N HIS A 347 0.35 8.70 42.86
CA HIS A 347 0.85 7.33 43.02
C HIS A 347 2.35 7.20 42.76
N LEU A 348 3.08 8.28 42.55
CA LEU A 348 4.50 8.24 42.28
C LEU A 348 5.29 8.70 43.48
N ASP A 349 5.94 7.77 44.19
CA ASP A 349 6.77 8.05 45.35
C ASP A 349 8.20 8.53 44.99
N ASP A 350 8.61 8.30 43.75
CA ASP A 350 9.94 8.67 43.26
C ASP A 350 10.04 10.19 43.03
N VAL A 351 10.75 10.88 43.88
CA VAL A 351 10.93 12.35 43.88
C VAL A 351 11.50 12.83 42.54
N ARG A 352 12.48 12.13 41.98
CA ARG A 352 13.06 12.49 40.65
C ARG A 352 12.07 12.35 39.53
N GLY A 353 11.24 11.32 39.59
CA GLY A 353 10.13 11.13 38.63
C GLY A 353 9.09 12.25 38.72
N VAL A 354 8.71 12.65 39.95
CA VAL A 354 7.79 13.78 40.21
C VAL A 354 8.35 15.08 39.67
N GLU A 355 9.61 15.39 39.91
CA GLU A 355 10.27 16.59 39.39
C GLU A 355 10.36 16.59 37.87
N LEU A 356 10.69 15.43 37.25
CA LEU A 356 10.74 15.27 35.81
C LEU A 356 9.37 15.52 35.18
N ILE A 357 8.32 14.86 35.68
CA ILE A 357 6.95 15.04 35.20
C ILE A 357 6.50 16.49 35.34
N THR A 358 6.80 17.11 36.47
CA THR A 358 6.45 18.52 36.74
C THR A 358 7.14 19.47 35.75
N SER A 359 8.43 19.27 35.50
CA SER A 359 9.18 20.05 34.51
C SER A 359 8.65 19.91 33.09
N VAL A 360 8.36 18.67 32.64
CA VAL A 360 7.82 18.38 31.33
C VAL A 360 6.42 18.98 31.17
N SER A 361 5.55 18.87 32.18
CA SER A 361 4.19 19.40 32.15
C SER A 361 4.15 20.93 32.06
N GLN A 362 5.03 21.62 32.82
CA GLN A 362 5.17 23.08 32.74
C GLN A 362 5.64 23.53 31.36
N ARG A 363 6.64 22.85 30.82
CA ARG A 363 7.18 23.17 29.47
C ARG A 363 6.19 22.88 28.35
N ALA A 364 5.41 21.83 28.48
CA ALA A 364 4.32 21.51 27.55
C ALA A 364 3.09 22.39 27.74
N ARG A 365 3.01 23.14 28.88
CA ARG A 365 1.82 23.89 29.31
C ARG A 365 0.61 22.96 29.44
N TRP A 366 0.76 21.91 30.21
CA TRP A 366 -0.32 20.97 30.50
C TRP A 366 -1.50 21.72 31.14
N GLY A 367 -2.74 21.38 30.72
CA GLY A 367 -3.95 22.06 31.18
C GLY A 367 -4.32 23.34 30.42
N GLU A 368 -3.44 23.91 29.58
CA GLU A 368 -3.80 24.97 28.66
C GLU A 368 -4.46 24.38 27.41
N ALA A 369 -5.54 25.01 26.93
CA ALA A 369 -6.19 24.59 25.72
C ALA A 369 -5.23 24.66 24.53
N LEU A 370 -5.25 23.62 23.68
CA LEU A 370 -4.47 23.60 22.45
C LEU A 370 -4.88 24.79 21.58
N SER A 371 -3.92 25.67 21.28
CA SER A 371 -4.17 26.93 20.56
C SER A 371 -4.91 26.69 19.25
N SER A 372 -6.06 27.35 19.08
CA SER A 372 -6.90 27.28 17.88
C SER A 372 -6.39 28.15 16.72
N ALA A 373 -5.21 28.76 16.87
CA ALA A 373 -4.77 29.88 16.03
C ALA A 373 -4.46 29.53 14.55
N ALA A 374 -4.54 28.29 14.12
CA ALA A 374 -4.16 27.91 12.73
C ALA A 374 -5.11 26.95 12.00
N SER A 375 -6.20 26.46 12.61
CA SER A 375 -7.12 25.58 11.88
C SER A 375 -8.57 26.03 12.05
N THR A 376 -9.14 26.54 10.98
CA THR A 376 -10.58 26.87 10.86
C THR A 376 -11.39 25.69 10.31
N SER A 377 -10.79 24.52 10.11
CA SER A 377 -11.49 23.35 9.57
C SER A 377 -12.10 22.51 10.68
N PRO A 378 -13.41 22.23 10.66
CA PRO A 378 -14.09 21.36 11.62
C PRO A 378 -13.63 19.89 11.52
N ASP A 379 -12.89 19.54 10.47
CA ASP A 379 -12.45 18.17 10.18
C ASP A 379 -11.12 17.81 10.85
N ARG A 380 -10.49 18.75 11.54
CA ARG A 380 -9.23 18.55 12.26
C ARG A 380 -9.45 18.54 13.76
N LEU A 381 -9.27 17.35 14.34
CA LEU A 381 -9.35 17.11 15.77
C LEU A 381 -7.94 17.23 16.37
N ARG A 382 -7.83 17.81 17.56
CA ARG A 382 -6.55 17.97 18.25
C ARG A 382 -6.65 17.37 19.63
N GLY A 383 -5.58 16.73 20.06
CA GLY A 383 -5.51 16.15 21.39
C GLY A 383 -4.09 16.12 21.93
N ARG A 384 -4.01 16.01 23.24
CA ARG A 384 -2.77 15.98 24.02
C ARG A 384 -2.73 14.77 24.93
N GLY A 385 -1.65 13.99 24.87
CA GLY A 385 -1.44 12.82 25.70
C GLY A 385 -0.23 12.98 26.61
N PHE A 386 -0.22 12.23 27.69
CA PHE A 386 0.89 12.09 28.63
C PHE A 386 1.22 10.61 28.85
N ALA A 387 2.50 10.27 29.02
CA ALA A 387 2.98 8.98 29.48
C ALA A 387 4.30 9.08 30.23
N TYR A 388 4.52 8.15 31.16
CA TYR A 388 5.73 8.06 31.97
C TYR A 388 6.25 6.63 32.01
N SER A 389 7.57 6.49 32.09
CA SER A 389 8.22 5.19 32.31
C SER A 389 9.50 5.35 33.11
N GLN A 390 9.77 4.36 33.96
CA GLN A 390 11.01 4.20 34.69
C GLN A 390 11.53 2.79 34.38
N LEU A 391 12.78 2.70 33.92
CA LEU A 391 13.44 1.45 33.58
C LEU A 391 14.64 1.21 34.48
N PRO A 392 14.86 0.01 34.99
CA PRO A 392 16.02 -0.30 35.77
C PRO A 392 17.31 -0.08 34.96
N ASP A 393 18.31 0.59 35.55
CA ASP A 393 19.63 0.70 34.95
C ASP A 393 20.35 -0.66 35.03
N ARG A 394 20.53 -1.31 33.93
CA ARG A 394 21.20 -2.63 33.84
C ARG A 394 22.68 -2.59 34.26
N HIS A 395 23.28 -1.42 34.17
CA HIS A 395 24.68 -1.23 34.53
C HIS A 395 24.84 -0.71 35.95
N GLN A 396 23.76 -0.57 36.71
CA GLN A 396 23.73 -0.12 38.11
C GLN A 396 24.43 1.24 38.37
N ARG A 397 24.54 2.08 37.35
CA ARG A 397 25.11 3.43 37.46
C ARG A 397 24.12 4.40 38.08
N ILE A 398 22.81 4.17 37.82
CA ILE A 398 21.72 4.95 38.39
C ILE A 398 20.91 4.01 39.28
N PRO A 399 21.01 4.11 40.61
CA PRO A 399 20.42 3.15 41.55
C PRO A 399 18.91 2.93 41.36
N GLU A 400 18.20 3.92 40.85
CA GLU A 400 16.74 3.91 40.67
C GLU A 400 16.31 3.84 39.22
N GLY A 401 17.24 3.68 38.28
CA GLY A 401 16.97 3.50 36.85
C GLY A 401 16.74 4.78 36.06
N VAL A 402 16.55 4.64 34.76
CA VAL A 402 16.34 5.72 33.78
C VAL A 402 14.86 6.08 33.68
N ARG A 403 14.53 7.35 33.91
CA ARG A 403 13.17 7.90 33.88
C ARG A 403 12.94 8.65 32.59
N SER A 404 11.71 8.54 32.07
CA SER A 404 11.29 9.29 30.87
C SER A 404 9.82 9.70 30.98
N ALA A 405 9.53 10.98 30.74
CA ALA A 405 8.20 11.56 30.75
C ALA A 405 7.93 12.27 29.42
N TRP A 406 6.82 11.97 28.78
CA TRP A 406 6.50 12.45 27.44
C TRP A 406 5.14 13.12 27.40
N ILE A 407 5.05 14.24 26.67
CA ILE A 407 3.78 14.86 26.26
C ILE A 407 3.79 15.00 24.75
N ALA A 408 2.75 14.50 24.10
CA ALA A 408 2.55 14.62 22.66
C ALA A 408 1.27 15.40 22.35
N ASP A 409 1.35 16.28 21.35
CA ASP A 409 0.19 16.91 20.71
C ASP A 409 0.02 16.29 19.33
N VAL A 410 -1.20 15.84 19.02
CA VAL A 410 -1.54 15.27 17.72
C VAL A 410 -2.66 16.07 17.06
N GLU A 411 -2.67 16.02 15.72
CA GLU A 411 -3.78 16.49 14.89
C GLU A 411 -4.28 15.31 14.07
N VAL A 412 -5.57 15.04 14.11
CA VAL A 412 -6.24 13.95 13.40
C VAL A 412 -7.18 14.53 12.36
N ASN A 413 -7.04 14.11 11.12
CA ASN A 413 -7.99 14.41 10.08
C ASN A 413 -9.17 13.45 10.19
N ARG A 414 -10.36 13.97 10.53
CA ARG A 414 -11.56 13.17 10.75
C ARG A 414 -12.01 12.39 9.51
N ILE A 415 -11.74 12.92 8.31
CA ILE A 415 -12.17 12.33 7.04
C ILE A 415 -11.21 11.23 6.58
N THR A 416 -9.90 11.52 6.59
CA THR A 416 -8.89 10.57 6.09
C THR A 416 -8.38 9.62 7.16
N GLY A 417 -8.55 9.97 8.45
CA GLY A 417 -7.94 9.23 9.55
C GLY A 417 -6.46 9.54 9.78
N ASP A 418 -5.86 10.43 8.97
CA ASP A 418 -4.44 10.76 9.09
C ASP A 418 -4.14 11.36 10.46
N VAL A 419 -3.07 10.86 11.06
CA VAL A 419 -2.56 11.32 12.36
C VAL A 419 -1.23 12.01 12.15
N THR A 420 -1.16 13.28 12.55
CA THR A 420 0.07 14.07 12.50
C THR A 420 0.52 14.38 13.93
N LEU A 421 1.74 14.01 14.26
CA LEU A 421 2.38 14.40 15.52
C LEU A 421 2.87 15.85 15.39
N THR A 422 2.14 16.81 15.98
CA THR A 422 2.42 18.24 15.79
C THR A 422 3.45 18.78 16.76
N ARG A 423 3.53 18.19 17.95
CA ARG A 423 4.50 18.58 18.98
C ARG A 423 4.83 17.40 19.87
N LEU A 424 6.08 17.31 20.31
CA LEU A 424 6.52 16.32 21.27
C LEU A 424 7.47 16.97 22.29
N VAL A 425 7.17 16.82 23.56
CA VAL A 425 8.03 17.28 24.68
C VAL A 425 8.47 16.05 25.45
N ILE A 426 9.77 15.80 25.47
CA ILE A 426 10.38 14.66 26.13
C ILE A 426 11.27 15.15 27.26
N GLY A 427 11.07 14.64 28.48
CA GLY A 427 12.01 14.74 29.59
C GLY A 427 12.63 13.37 29.85
N GLN A 428 13.93 13.34 29.98
CA GLN A 428 14.64 12.11 30.36
C GLN A 428 15.66 12.40 31.44
N ASP A 429 15.68 11.56 32.46
CA ASP A 429 16.65 11.53 33.50
C ASP A 429 17.43 10.21 33.42
N ALA A 430 18.65 10.29 32.89
CA ALA A 430 19.56 9.17 32.70
C ALA A 430 20.84 9.34 33.59
N GLY A 431 20.75 10.20 34.59
CA GLY A 431 21.86 10.49 35.55
C GLY A 431 22.79 11.62 35.11
N PRO A 432 23.79 11.94 35.92
CA PRO A 432 24.60 13.15 35.77
C PRO A 432 25.66 13.09 34.65
N GLU A 433 26.02 11.90 34.16
CA GLU A 433 27.16 11.71 33.24
C GLU A 433 26.76 11.66 31.76
N VAL A 434 25.55 12.12 31.41
CA VAL A 434 25.00 11.97 30.04
C VAL A 434 25.33 13.19 29.21
N ASP A 435 25.91 12.97 28.02
CA ASP A 435 26.04 13.97 26.97
C ASP A 435 24.64 14.34 26.44
N THR A 436 24.20 15.55 26.78
CA THR A 436 22.84 16.05 26.47
C THR A 436 22.59 16.18 24.98
N ASP A 437 23.57 16.65 24.21
CA ASP A 437 23.42 16.90 22.79
C ASP A 437 23.29 15.58 22.03
N ARG A 438 24.07 14.61 22.42
CA ARG A 438 24.02 13.25 21.86
C ARG A 438 22.72 12.54 22.25
N LEU A 439 22.27 12.66 23.47
CA LEU A 439 21.00 12.12 23.93
C LEU A 439 19.84 12.70 23.10
N GLN A 440 19.86 14.01 22.87
CA GLN A 440 18.85 14.70 22.06
C GLN A 440 18.83 14.20 20.62
N GLN A 441 19.99 14.10 19.97
CA GLN A 441 20.10 13.60 18.61
C GLN A 441 19.61 12.14 18.49
N THR A 442 20.00 11.30 19.44
CA THR A 442 19.58 9.90 19.48
C THR A 442 18.08 9.75 19.67
N LEU A 443 17.49 10.47 20.62
CA LEU A 443 16.05 10.47 20.85
C LEU A 443 15.29 10.94 19.60
N GLN A 444 15.74 12.03 18.99
CA GLN A 444 15.12 12.58 17.80
C GLN A 444 15.17 11.58 16.64
N ALA A 445 16.31 10.98 16.36
CA ALA A 445 16.46 10.01 15.30
C ALA A 445 15.59 8.75 15.51
N ARG A 446 15.56 8.22 16.74
CA ARG A 446 14.76 7.03 17.09
C ARG A 446 13.27 7.29 17.06
N VAL A 447 12.81 8.44 17.57
CA VAL A 447 11.39 8.80 17.55
C VAL A 447 10.89 8.99 16.13
N LEU A 448 11.63 9.73 15.29
CA LEU A 448 11.26 9.96 13.90
C LEU A 448 11.22 8.66 13.10
N GLY A 449 12.23 7.80 13.25
CA GLY A 449 12.27 6.49 12.59
C GLY A 449 11.14 5.55 13.04
N SER A 450 10.65 5.67 14.27
CA SER A 450 9.63 4.80 14.85
C SER A 450 8.21 5.34 14.72
N ALA A 451 8.03 6.65 14.61
CA ALA A 451 6.71 7.25 14.42
C ALA A 451 6.06 6.80 13.10
N ARG A 452 6.86 6.57 12.08
CA ARG A 452 6.42 6.15 10.77
C ARG A 452 5.74 4.78 10.73
N PRO A 453 6.32 3.66 11.21
CA PRO A 453 5.62 2.38 11.30
C PRO A 453 4.41 2.42 12.21
N LEU A 454 4.40 3.29 13.23
CA LEU A 454 3.29 3.44 14.17
C LEU A 454 2.10 4.20 13.60
N LEU A 455 2.36 5.29 12.85
CA LEU A 455 1.36 6.18 12.26
C LEU A 455 1.23 5.99 10.75
N GLY A 456 2.06 5.09 10.19
CA GLY A 456 2.06 4.78 8.78
C GLY A 456 0.68 4.35 8.31
N ARG A 457 0.39 4.68 7.07
CA ARG A 457 -0.82 4.20 6.43
C ARG A 457 -0.68 2.71 6.17
N ASP A 458 -1.71 1.93 6.47
CA ASP A 458 -1.92 0.70 5.74
C ASP A 458 -1.98 1.08 4.25
N PRO A 459 -1.35 0.31 3.34
CA PRO A 459 -1.47 0.62 1.92
C PRO A 459 -2.96 0.68 1.58
N ALA A 460 -3.49 1.90 1.45
CA ALA A 460 -4.89 2.10 1.14
C ALA A 460 -5.08 1.75 -0.34
N PHE A 461 -6.23 1.19 -0.68
CA PHE A 461 -6.55 0.85 -2.08
C PHE A 461 -6.44 2.06 -3.03
N ASP A 462 -6.44 3.29 -2.50
CA ASP A 462 -6.31 4.55 -3.24
C ASP A 462 -4.90 5.17 -3.19
N GLU A 463 -3.88 4.45 -2.69
CA GLU A 463 -2.49 4.91 -2.69
C GLU A 463 -1.76 4.59 -4.00
N TRP A 464 -1.04 5.61 -4.52
CA TRP A 464 -0.21 5.52 -5.70
C TRP A 464 1.26 5.34 -5.31
N GLY A 465 1.85 4.26 -5.70
CA GLY A 465 3.28 4.04 -5.45
C GLY A 465 3.61 2.57 -5.18
N ASP A 466 4.79 2.15 -5.59
CA ASP A 466 5.44 1.01 -4.98
C ASP A 466 5.82 1.51 -3.59
N GLY A 467 5.23 0.99 -2.53
CA GLY A 467 5.42 1.45 -1.14
C GLY A 467 6.84 1.79 -0.69
N SER A 468 7.81 1.86 -1.61
CA SER A 468 9.19 2.27 -1.41
C SER A 468 9.46 3.73 -1.79
N LYS A 469 8.60 4.38 -2.60
CA LYS A 469 8.84 5.76 -3.06
C LYS A 469 8.09 6.82 -2.27
N ASP A 470 6.88 6.52 -1.80
CA ASP A 470 6.06 7.48 -1.04
C ASP A 470 6.53 7.68 0.39
N ASP A 471 7.41 6.81 0.85
CA ASP A 471 8.13 6.97 2.10
C ASP A 471 9.01 8.23 2.17
N LYS A 472 9.19 8.97 1.07
CA LYS A 472 10.04 10.17 1.05
C LYS A 472 9.30 11.46 1.38
N ASN A 473 7.96 11.49 1.33
CA ASN A 473 7.19 12.74 1.39
C ASN A 473 6.26 12.89 2.60
N VAL A 474 6.07 11.87 3.41
CA VAL A 474 5.55 12.11 4.74
C VAL A 474 6.76 12.48 5.58
N ASP A 475 7.09 13.76 5.59
CA ASP A 475 8.00 14.31 6.59
C ASP A 475 7.23 14.29 7.93
N PRO A 476 7.44 13.26 8.78
CA PRO A 476 6.80 13.20 10.09
C PRO A 476 7.52 14.12 11.04
N THR A 477 8.25 15.13 10.53
CA THR A 477 8.94 16.08 11.37
C THR A 477 7.88 16.82 12.18
N PRO A 478 7.64 16.42 13.43
CA PRO A 478 6.75 17.18 14.28
C PRO A 478 7.33 18.57 14.39
N GLY A 479 6.52 19.58 14.15
CA GLY A 479 6.93 20.96 14.35
C GLY A 479 7.46 21.14 15.77
N GLY A 480 8.77 21.01 15.93
CA GLY A 480 9.46 21.17 17.21
C GLY A 480 9.39 19.95 18.12
N VAL A 481 10.25 18.97 17.90
CA VAL A 481 10.66 18.03 18.97
C VAL A 481 11.52 18.81 19.95
N LEU A 482 11.00 19.04 21.14
CA LEU A 482 11.73 19.71 22.21
C LEU A 482 12.13 18.66 23.24
N VAL A 483 13.39 18.27 23.24
CA VAL A 483 13.97 17.39 24.28
C VAL A 483 14.43 18.26 25.45
N THR A 484 13.91 17.98 26.61
CA THR A 484 14.30 18.70 27.83
C THR A 484 14.98 17.74 28.79
N ARG A 485 16.15 18.11 29.28
CA ARG A 485 16.77 17.48 30.43
C ARG A 485 16.46 18.31 31.68
N THR A 486 16.13 17.66 32.77
CA THR A 486 16.15 18.31 34.11
C THR A 486 17.58 18.32 34.63
N ASP A 487 18.16 19.51 34.76
CA ASP A 487 19.42 19.67 35.50
C ASP A 487 19.13 19.40 36.98
N MET A 488 19.43 18.19 37.42
CA MET A 488 19.38 17.85 38.84
C MET A 488 20.67 18.34 39.51
N PRO A 489 20.61 18.94 40.73
CA PRO A 489 21.79 19.38 41.40
C PRO A 489 22.70 18.18 41.66
N THR A 490 23.89 18.23 41.07
CA THR A 490 24.94 17.27 41.31
C THR A 490 25.37 17.36 42.77
N LYS A 491 25.23 16.29 43.56
CA LYS A 491 26.09 16.13 44.74
C LYS A 491 27.52 16.00 44.22
N GLU A 492 28.35 16.98 44.51
CA GLU A 492 29.78 16.91 44.26
C GLU A 492 30.32 15.60 44.86
N SER A 493 30.62 14.62 44.05
CA SER A 493 31.40 13.45 44.41
C SER A 493 32.84 13.67 43.96
N ALA A 494 33.75 13.70 44.92
CA ALA A 494 35.15 14.02 44.75
C ALA A 494 36.00 12.93 44.08
N ASP A 495 35.40 11.99 43.30
CA ASP A 495 36.11 10.85 42.71
C ASP A 495 35.97 10.77 41.17
N ALA A 496 35.89 11.93 40.50
CA ALA A 496 35.68 12.00 39.06
C ALA A 496 36.87 11.55 38.18
N GLU A 497 38.07 11.38 38.74
CA GLU A 497 39.27 11.04 37.93
C GLU A 497 39.51 9.54 37.72
N ALA A 498 38.85 8.66 38.48
CA ALA A 498 39.05 7.21 38.35
C ALA A 498 38.14 6.52 37.33
N THR A 499 37.10 7.16 36.88
CA THR A 499 36.00 6.54 36.08
C THR A 499 36.04 6.83 34.58
N ALA A 500 36.95 7.69 34.11
CA ALA A 500 37.07 8.04 32.68
C ALA A 500 37.52 6.90 31.78
N SER A 501 37.92 5.75 32.32
CA SER A 501 38.41 4.56 31.57
C SER A 501 37.36 3.52 31.26
N LEU A 502 36.09 3.72 31.67
CA LEU A 502 35.03 2.73 31.49
C LEU A 502 33.80 3.32 30.82
N LEU A 503 33.96 4.30 29.93
CA LEU A 503 32.90 4.84 29.13
C LEU A 503 32.45 3.79 28.09
N GLN A 504 31.62 2.85 28.55
CA GLN A 504 30.78 2.06 27.65
C GLN A 504 29.63 2.91 27.13
N PRO A 505 29.13 2.67 25.91
CA PRO A 505 28.13 3.51 25.28
C PRO A 505 26.81 3.51 26.03
N LEU A 506 26.20 4.66 26.04
CA LEU A 506 24.89 4.92 26.61
C LEU A 506 23.78 4.20 25.90
N ASP A 507 23.39 3.06 26.44
CA ASP A 507 22.13 2.38 26.13
C ASP A 507 20.93 2.99 26.88
N ASP A 508 21.08 4.18 27.40
CA ASP A 508 20.20 4.76 28.41
C ASP A 508 19.06 5.61 27.84
N VAL A 509 18.67 5.36 26.62
CA VAL A 509 17.51 6.01 25.99
C VAL A 509 16.25 5.23 26.32
N ASN A 510 15.40 5.82 27.18
CA ASN A 510 14.11 5.23 27.51
C ASN A 510 13.00 5.73 26.54
N LEU A 511 12.64 4.91 25.58
CA LEU A 511 11.58 5.19 24.57
C LEU A 511 10.22 4.58 24.94
N ALA A 512 10.10 3.92 26.08
CA ALA A 512 8.90 3.16 26.43
C ALA A 512 7.60 4.00 26.48
N PRO A 513 7.59 5.31 26.87
CA PRO A 513 6.36 6.09 26.86
C PRO A 513 5.81 6.41 25.48
N GLY A 514 6.62 6.29 24.42
CA GLY A 514 6.32 6.91 23.12
C GLY A 514 5.04 6.43 22.44
N VAL A 515 4.72 5.14 22.50
CA VAL A 515 3.50 4.60 21.90
C VAL A 515 2.27 4.97 22.74
N ALA A 516 2.40 4.91 24.06
CA ALA A 516 1.31 5.27 24.97
C ALA A 516 0.93 6.76 24.87
N VAL A 517 1.93 7.66 24.81
CA VAL A 517 1.66 9.10 24.72
C VAL A 517 0.89 9.47 23.45
N ILE A 518 1.21 8.81 22.34
CA ILE A 518 0.48 9.01 21.08
C ILE A 518 -0.93 8.43 21.17
N ALA A 519 -1.11 7.23 21.74
CA ALA A 519 -2.44 6.62 21.94
C ALA A 519 -3.34 7.48 22.83
N ASN A 520 -2.77 8.05 23.90
CA ASN A 520 -3.50 8.93 24.82
C ASN A 520 -3.87 10.27 24.15
N ALA A 521 -2.96 10.84 23.35
CA ALA A 521 -3.26 12.04 22.55
C ALA A 521 -4.35 11.79 21.48
N LEU A 522 -4.34 10.60 20.86
CA LEU A 522 -5.40 10.19 19.93
C LEU A 522 -6.75 10.07 20.63
N PHE A 523 -6.79 9.52 21.84
CA PHE A 523 -8.03 9.45 22.61
C PHE A 523 -8.56 10.83 22.97
N ASP A 524 -7.69 11.73 23.45
CA ASP A 524 -8.08 13.12 23.77
C ASP A 524 -8.61 13.86 22.52
N ALA A 525 -8.01 13.61 21.34
CA ALA A 525 -8.47 14.19 20.08
C ALA A 525 -9.81 13.63 19.59
N THR A 526 -10.02 12.33 19.71
CA THR A 526 -11.09 11.61 18.98
C THR A 526 -12.20 11.07 19.88
N GLY A 527 -11.94 10.88 21.17
CA GLY A 527 -12.82 10.17 22.08
C GLY A 527 -12.81 8.65 21.86
N VAL A 528 -12.01 8.13 20.94
CA VAL A 528 -11.87 6.69 20.65
C VAL A 528 -10.59 6.15 21.25
N ARG A 529 -10.70 5.04 21.99
CA ARG A 529 -9.55 4.39 22.63
C ARG A 529 -8.95 3.31 21.72
N PHE A 530 -7.68 3.51 21.37
CA PHE A 530 -6.89 2.56 20.58
C PHE A 530 -6.04 1.69 21.52
N ARG A 531 -6.47 0.46 21.76
CA ARG A 531 -5.82 -0.49 22.68
C ARG A 531 -4.85 -1.45 21.97
N GLN A 532 -4.60 -1.25 20.70
CA GLN A 532 -3.64 -2.01 19.89
C GLN A 532 -3.02 -1.12 18.81
N PRO A 533 -1.69 -0.93 18.81
CA PRO A 533 -0.99 -0.29 17.72
C PRO A 533 -0.87 -1.26 16.50
N PRO A 534 -0.54 -0.80 15.28
CA PRO A 534 -0.27 0.59 14.90
C PRO A 534 -1.56 1.42 14.73
N PHE A 535 -1.42 2.75 14.77
CA PHE A 535 -2.52 3.72 14.64
C PHE A 535 -2.58 4.26 13.22
N THR A 536 -2.78 3.38 12.25
CA THR A 536 -2.81 3.73 10.84
C THR A 536 -4.05 4.56 10.48
N ALA A 537 -3.96 5.36 9.42
CA ALA A 537 -5.05 6.23 8.98
C ALA A 537 -6.35 5.45 8.71
N GLY A 538 -6.25 4.24 8.12
CA GLY A 538 -7.38 3.37 7.86
C GLY A 538 -8.10 2.96 9.15
N ARG A 539 -7.35 2.48 10.16
CA ARG A 539 -7.89 2.08 11.46
C ARG A 539 -8.51 3.24 12.23
N VAL A 540 -7.85 4.42 12.19
CA VAL A 540 -8.38 5.63 12.85
C VAL A 540 -9.67 6.08 12.19
N ARG A 541 -9.74 6.12 10.86
CA ARG A 541 -10.94 6.46 10.09
C ARG A 541 -12.10 5.52 10.40
N GLN A 542 -11.84 4.20 10.36
CA GLN A 542 -12.85 3.20 10.68
C GLN A 542 -13.41 3.38 12.08
N ALA A 543 -12.56 3.55 13.09
CA ALA A 543 -12.97 3.73 14.48
C ALA A 543 -13.80 5.01 14.69
N LEU A 544 -13.49 6.11 13.97
CA LEU A 544 -14.28 7.33 13.98
C LEU A 544 -15.65 7.16 13.31
N HIS A 545 -15.72 6.33 12.27
CA HIS A 545 -16.98 6.02 11.58
C HIS A 545 -17.90 5.18 12.47
N ASP A 546 -17.37 4.09 13.05
CA ASP A 546 -18.10 3.21 13.96
C ASP A 546 -18.66 3.97 15.18
N GLN A 547 -17.93 4.97 15.68
CA GLN A 547 -18.41 5.85 16.76
C GLN A 547 -19.60 6.72 16.32
N THR A 548 -19.57 7.21 15.07
CA THR A 548 -20.64 8.07 14.54
C THR A 548 -21.93 7.27 14.34
N ASP A 549 -21.83 6.03 13.88
CA ASP A 549 -22.97 5.13 13.68
C ASP A 549 -23.60 4.70 15.01
N SER A 550 -22.77 4.40 16.01
CA SER A 550 -23.26 4.04 17.35
C SER A 550 -24.03 5.18 18.05
N LEU A 551 -23.62 6.44 17.83
CA LEU A 551 -24.33 7.62 18.34
C LEU A 551 -25.68 7.88 17.64
N GLN A 552 -25.86 7.36 16.41
CA GLN A 552 -27.14 7.45 15.70
C GLN A 552 -28.15 6.38 16.13
N GLU A 553 -27.69 5.24 16.65
CA GLU A 553 -28.57 4.18 17.16
C GLU A 553 -29.16 4.44 18.55
N GLU A 554 -28.55 5.31 19.35
CA GLU A 554 -29.00 5.62 20.71
C GLU A 554 -30.10 6.68 20.84
N THR A 555 -30.74 7.11 19.77
CA THR A 555 -31.93 7.96 19.88
C THR A 555 -33.13 7.11 20.30
N PRO A 556 -33.68 7.27 21.52
CA PRO A 556 -34.77 6.42 21.98
C PRO A 556 -36.00 6.60 21.08
N GLY A 557 -36.37 5.52 20.43
CA GLY A 557 -37.53 5.46 19.56
C GLY A 557 -38.80 5.82 20.33
N ARG A 558 -39.40 6.94 19.97
CA ARG A 558 -40.74 7.34 20.40
C ARG A 558 -41.71 6.26 19.94
N PRO A 559 -42.61 5.76 20.76
CA PRO A 559 -43.53 4.70 20.38
C PRO A 559 -44.43 5.16 19.23
N THR A 560 -44.23 4.58 18.07
CA THR A 560 -45.08 4.83 16.89
C THR A 560 -46.43 4.20 17.09
N LYS A 561 -47.46 4.99 17.35
CA LYS A 561 -48.84 4.56 17.18
C LYS A 561 -49.04 4.17 15.71
N ARG A 562 -49.51 2.93 15.45
CA ARG A 562 -49.81 2.45 14.09
C ARG A 562 -50.77 3.42 13.40
N PRO A 563 -50.38 4.05 12.27
CA PRO A 563 -51.26 4.95 11.54
C PRO A 563 -52.35 4.16 10.84
N GLY A 564 -53.58 4.62 10.95
CA GLY A 564 -54.73 4.04 10.29
C GLY A 564 -54.59 4.13 8.76
N ARG A 565 -55.31 3.26 8.06
CA ARG A 565 -55.25 3.03 6.59
C ARG A 565 -55.35 4.30 5.69
N ARG A 566 -55.75 5.46 6.25
CA ARG A 566 -55.75 6.73 5.57
C ARG A 566 -54.38 7.40 5.46
N TRP A 567 -53.48 7.15 6.41
CA TRP A 567 -52.13 7.65 6.43
C TRP A 567 -51.19 6.93 5.43
N LEU A 568 -51.48 5.66 5.17
CA LEU A 568 -50.71 4.90 4.16
C LEU A 568 -50.88 5.46 2.75
N LYS A 569 -52.08 6.05 2.43
CA LYS A 569 -52.26 6.71 1.14
C LYS A 569 -51.53 8.08 1.09
N ALA A 570 -51.54 8.83 2.21
CA ALA A 570 -50.76 10.07 2.29
C ALA A 570 -49.25 9.82 2.28
N ALA A 571 -48.76 8.80 3.01
CA ALA A 571 -47.36 8.40 3.01
C ALA A 571 -46.89 7.90 1.63
N ALA A 572 -47.74 7.15 0.90
CA ALA A 572 -47.44 6.74 -0.46
C ALA A 572 -47.39 7.92 -1.44
N LEU A 573 -48.29 8.91 -1.29
CA LEU A 573 -48.27 10.13 -2.08
C LEU A 573 -47.05 11.00 -1.73
N THR A 574 -46.66 11.07 -0.46
CA THR A 574 -45.46 11.82 -0.01
C THR A 574 -44.19 11.12 -0.44
N ALA A 575 -44.15 9.76 -0.42
CA ALA A 575 -43.03 8.99 -0.95
C ALA A 575 -42.91 9.16 -2.48
N VAL A 576 -44.03 9.13 -3.21
CA VAL A 576 -44.04 9.40 -4.67
C VAL A 576 -43.66 10.84 -4.96
N ALA A 577 -44.11 11.81 -4.18
CA ALA A 577 -43.69 13.21 -4.29
C ALA A 577 -42.22 13.41 -3.89
N GLY A 578 -41.72 12.71 -2.88
CA GLY A 578 -40.33 12.72 -2.44
C GLY A 578 -39.40 12.09 -3.51
N THR A 579 -39.79 10.95 -4.08
CA THR A 579 -39.06 10.34 -5.20
C THR A 579 -39.13 11.19 -6.46
N ALA A 580 -40.25 11.87 -6.74
CA ALA A 580 -40.35 12.82 -7.84
C ALA A 580 -39.48 14.07 -7.65
N VAL A 581 -39.30 14.55 -6.40
CA VAL A 581 -38.36 15.65 -6.07
C VAL A 581 -36.91 15.20 -6.17
N MET A 582 -36.57 13.98 -5.72
CA MET A 582 -35.24 13.42 -5.86
C MET A 582 -34.88 13.10 -7.31
N ALA A 583 -35.86 12.67 -8.12
CA ALA A 583 -35.72 12.41 -9.55
C ALA A 583 -35.93 13.67 -10.43
N TRP A 584 -36.03 14.88 -9.83
CA TRP A 584 -36.26 16.10 -10.58
C TRP A 584 -35.12 16.35 -11.57
N PRO A 585 -35.42 16.48 -12.87
CA PRO A 585 -34.40 16.48 -13.91
C PRO A 585 -33.56 17.75 -13.98
N TRP A 586 -33.95 18.82 -13.29
CA TRP A 586 -33.22 20.10 -13.29
C TRP A 586 -32.48 20.28 -12.01
N LYS A 587 -31.17 20.43 -12.09
CA LYS A 587 -30.30 20.77 -10.95
C LYS A 587 -29.84 22.22 -11.06
N GLY A 588 -29.65 22.88 -9.93
CA GLY A 588 -29.15 24.26 -9.90
C GLY A 588 -27.73 24.38 -10.45
N ALA A 589 -27.47 25.47 -11.18
CA ALA A 589 -26.08 25.75 -11.59
C ALA A 589 -25.21 26.10 -10.36
N ILE A 590 -23.95 25.68 -10.38
CA ILE A 590 -22.95 26.10 -9.39
C ILE A 590 -22.27 27.36 -9.89
N THR A 591 -22.17 28.38 -8.99
CA THR A 591 -21.58 29.68 -9.32
C THR A 591 -20.13 29.51 -9.82
N PRO A 592 -19.75 30.13 -10.95
CA PRO A 592 -18.39 30.13 -11.44
C PRO A 592 -17.42 30.75 -10.44
N ILE A 593 -16.20 30.24 -10.40
CA ILE A 593 -15.10 30.82 -9.62
C ILE A 593 -14.06 31.45 -10.55
N ASN A 594 -13.16 32.25 -10.00
CA ASN A 594 -11.94 32.61 -10.71
C ASN A 594 -11.01 31.39 -10.75
N ARG A 595 -10.24 31.25 -11.81
CA ARG A 595 -9.28 30.16 -11.94
C ARG A 595 -8.35 30.10 -10.71
N PRO A 596 -8.23 28.95 -10.04
CA PRO A 596 -7.25 28.77 -8.97
C PRO A 596 -5.82 28.99 -9.48
N ALA A 597 -5.01 29.67 -8.69
CA ALA A 597 -3.59 29.82 -9.04
C ALA A 597 -2.88 28.46 -9.01
N ALA A 598 -2.04 28.19 -10.01
CA ALA A 598 -1.34 26.89 -10.11
C ALA A 598 -0.45 26.57 -8.89
N ASN A 599 0.07 27.59 -8.20
CA ASN A 599 0.88 27.46 -6.98
C ASN A 599 0.05 27.16 -5.72
N LEU A 600 -1.27 27.01 -5.82
CA LEU A 600 -2.14 26.62 -4.70
C LEU A 600 -1.96 25.15 -4.34
N TYR A 601 -1.53 24.32 -5.29
CA TYR A 601 -1.40 22.87 -5.14
C TYR A 601 0.07 22.47 -4.99
N SER A 602 0.34 21.47 -4.14
CA SER A 602 1.68 20.90 -4.02
C SER A 602 2.08 20.15 -5.29
N ALA A 603 3.37 20.07 -5.57
CA ALA A 603 3.89 19.28 -6.69
C ALA A 603 3.48 17.80 -6.59
N GLU A 604 3.40 17.26 -5.37
CA GLU A 604 2.95 15.90 -5.08
C GLU A 604 1.48 15.69 -5.45
N THR A 605 0.61 16.63 -5.06
CA THR A 605 -0.82 16.56 -5.43
C THR A 605 -1.00 16.60 -6.94
N ILE A 606 -0.23 17.46 -7.64
CA ILE A 606 -0.26 17.56 -9.10
C ILE A 606 0.24 16.25 -9.74
N GLU A 607 1.34 15.67 -9.23
CA GLU A 607 1.87 14.40 -9.76
C GLU A 607 0.91 13.24 -9.51
N ARG A 608 0.31 13.15 -8.32
CA ARG A 608 -0.78 12.19 -8.07
C ARG A 608 -1.91 12.36 -9.07
N GLY A 609 -2.34 13.60 -9.32
CA GLY A 609 -3.38 13.91 -10.31
C GLY A 609 -3.00 13.52 -11.73
N ARG A 610 -1.70 13.62 -12.09
CA ARG A 610 -1.17 13.18 -13.38
C ARG A 610 -1.30 11.66 -13.53
N LEU A 611 -0.95 10.89 -12.50
CA LEU A 611 -1.12 9.43 -12.49
C LEU A 611 -2.59 9.03 -12.58
N VAL A 612 -3.47 9.74 -11.86
CA VAL A 612 -4.94 9.53 -11.96
C VAL A 612 -5.44 9.79 -13.38
N ALA A 613 -4.98 10.85 -14.02
CA ALA A 613 -5.34 11.19 -15.40
C ALA A 613 -4.83 10.15 -16.40
N ALA A 614 -3.61 9.63 -16.19
CA ALA A 614 -3.03 8.56 -16.99
C ALA A 614 -3.81 7.25 -16.83
N ALA A 615 -4.17 6.86 -15.59
CA ALA A 615 -4.99 5.68 -15.33
C ALA A 615 -6.40 5.77 -15.91
N GLY A 616 -6.97 6.99 -15.93
CA GLY A 616 -8.29 7.28 -16.50
C GLY A 616 -8.30 7.54 -18.00
N ASP A 617 -7.13 7.51 -18.64
CA ASP A 617 -6.95 7.75 -20.07
C ASP A 617 -7.67 9.02 -20.57
N CYS A 618 -7.61 10.10 -19.76
CA CYS A 618 -8.35 11.33 -20.02
C CYS A 618 -7.98 11.96 -21.36
N ALA A 619 -6.69 12.00 -21.69
CA ALA A 619 -6.16 12.60 -22.90
C ALA A 619 -6.64 11.88 -24.17
N ALA A 620 -6.76 10.55 -24.15
CA ALA A 620 -7.20 9.78 -25.32
C ALA A 620 -8.62 10.17 -25.77
N CYS A 621 -9.49 10.50 -24.80
CA CYS A 621 -10.85 10.95 -25.11
C CYS A 621 -10.94 12.46 -25.32
N HIS A 622 -10.15 13.26 -24.62
CA HIS A 622 -10.26 14.71 -24.61
C HIS A 622 -9.21 15.43 -25.49
N THR A 623 -8.62 14.70 -26.46
CA THR A 623 -7.72 15.26 -27.48
C THR A 623 -8.24 14.89 -28.85
N ALA A 624 -8.55 15.89 -29.68
CA ALA A 624 -8.91 15.66 -31.08
C ALA A 624 -7.66 15.23 -31.89
N GLU A 625 -7.86 14.53 -33.00
CA GLU A 625 -6.76 14.14 -33.87
C GLU A 625 -5.99 15.37 -34.36
N GLY A 626 -4.67 15.42 -34.10
CA GLY A 626 -3.81 16.57 -34.38
C GLY A 626 -4.09 17.79 -33.50
N GLY A 627 -5.00 17.71 -32.51
CA GLY A 627 -5.32 18.76 -31.57
C GLY A 627 -4.33 18.85 -30.40
N GLN A 628 -4.53 19.87 -29.54
CA GLN A 628 -3.76 20.00 -28.32
C GLN A 628 -4.34 19.08 -27.23
N GLU A 629 -3.47 18.53 -26.41
CA GLU A 629 -3.82 17.62 -25.32
C GLU A 629 -4.87 18.23 -24.38
N ASN A 630 -5.90 17.43 -24.06
CA ASN A 630 -7.02 17.80 -23.20
C ASN A 630 -7.87 18.98 -23.69
N ALA A 631 -7.68 19.49 -24.93
CA ALA A 631 -8.43 20.62 -25.48
C ALA A 631 -9.83 20.22 -26.00
N GLY A 632 -10.19 18.93 -25.97
CA GLY A 632 -11.49 18.43 -26.43
C GLY A 632 -11.63 18.33 -27.96
N GLY A 633 -12.88 18.24 -28.44
CA GLY A 633 -13.19 18.21 -29.86
C GLY A 633 -13.18 16.86 -30.53
N ARG A 634 -12.83 15.76 -29.84
CA ARG A 634 -12.89 14.41 -30.38
C ARG A 634 -14.35 13.97 -30.58
N ALA A 635 -14.66 13.46 -31.77
CA ALA A 635 -15.96 12.92 -32.09
C ALA A 635 -16.12 11.46 -31.64
N PHE A 636 -17.28 11.12 -31.10
CA PHE A 636 -17.69 9.76 -30.75
C PHE A 636 -19.01 9.45 -31.42
N ASP A 637 -19.00 8.52 -32.36
CA ASP A 637 -20.21 8.05 -33.01
C ASP A 637 -20.89 6.99 -32.16
N THR A 638 -22.13 7.26 -31.79
CA THR A 638 -22.97 6.36 -31.01
C THR A 638 -24.24 5.97 -31.80
N PRO A 639 -24.93 4.91 -31.41
CA PRO A 639 -26.24 4.57 -32.01
C PRO A 639 -27.29 5.68 -31.87
N PHE A 640 -27.02 6.70 -31.04
CA PHE A 640 -27.92 7.80 -30.75
C PHE A 640 -27.55 9.10 -31.48
N GLY A 641 -26.40 9.13 -32.12
CA GLY A 641 -25.80 10.26 -32.83
C GLY A 641 -24.37 10.57 -32.31
N THR A 642 -23.74 11.63 -32.82
CA THR A 642 -22.37 11.99 -32.56
C THR A 642 -22.29 12.89 -31.31
N LEU A 643 -21.36 12.53 -30.40
CA LEU A 643 -20.96 13.31 -29.22
C LEU A 643 -19.57 13.86 -29.44
N TYR A 644 -19.28 15.02 -28.86
CA TYR A 644 -17.93 15.61 -28.87
C TYR A 644 -17.42 15.77 -27.44
N SER A 645 -16.12 15.43 -27.24
CA SER A 645 -15.45 15.65 -25.95
C SER A 645 -15.29 17.13 -25.67
N THR A 646 -15.32 17.49 -24.38
CA THR A 646 -15.18 18.86 -23.91
C THR A 646 -13.73 19.21 -23.62
N ASN A 647 -13.39 20.48 -23.64
CA ASN A 647 -12.09 21.01 -23.23
C ASN A 647 -11.92 20.86 -21.70
N LEU A 648 -10.92 20.09 -21.25
CA LEU A 648 -10.55 19.88 -19.85
C LEU A 648 -9.46 20.83 -19.38
N THR A 649 -8.86 21.63 -20.27
CA THR A 649 -7.84 22.60 -19.86
C THR A 649 -8.46 23.70 -18.99
N PRO A 650 -7.64 24.40 -18.17
CA PRO A 650 -8.15 25.44 -17.28
C PRO A 650 -8.38 26.79 -18.03
N ASP A 651 -8.84 26.71 -19.28
CA ASP A 651 -9.33 27.87 -20.00
C ASP A 651 -10.66 28.37 -19.40
N GLU A 652 -10.81 29.67 -19.22
CA GLU A 652 -11.96 30.24 -18.52
C GLU A 652 -13.24 30.29 -19.37
N GLU A 653 -13.11 30.34 -20.69
CA GLU A 653 -14.23 30.48 -21.61
C GLU A 653 -14.67 29.13 -22.17
N THR A 654 -13.74 28.34 -22.67
CA THR A 654 -14.04 27.10 -23.39
C THR A 654 -13.78 25.84 -22.56
N GLY A 655 -13.00 25.94 -21.47
CA GLY A 655 -12.58 24.84 -20.62
C GLY A 655 -13.23 24.82 -19.23
N ILE A 656 -12.50 24.22 -18.28
CA ILE A 656 -12.96 24.07 -16.89
C ILE A 656 -12.38 25.13 -15.93
N GLY A 657 -11.70 26.18 -16.43
CA GLY A 657 -11.00 27.16 -15.60
C GLY A 657 -11.87 27.89 -14.58
N ARG A 658 -13.18 28.02 -14.86
CA ARG A 658 -14.15 28.62 -13.93
C ARG A 658 -14.97 27.61 -13.13
N TRP A 659 -14.58 26.34 -13.13
CA TRP A 659 -15.24 25.30 -12.34
C TRP A 659 -14.64 25.25 -10.94
N SER A 660 -15.48 25.29 -9.91
CA SER A 660 -15.06 24.94 -8.56
C SER A 660 -14.84 23.42 -8.43
N TYR A 661 -14.08 22.99 -7.42
CA TYR A 661 -13.95 21.57 -7.10
C TYR A 661 -15.33 20.89 -6.98
N ALA A 662 -16.27 21.51 -6.28
CA ALA A 662 -17.64 20.96 -6.14
C ALA A 662 -18.38 20.82 -7.48
N ALA A 663 -18.10 21.68 -8.48
CA ALA A 663 -18.68 21.55 -9.81
C ALA A 663 -18.02 20.40 -10.58
N PHE A 664 -16.70 20.24 -10.45
CA PHE A 664 -15.93 19.16 -11.04
C PHE A 664 -16.35 17.80 -10.44
N GLU A 665 -16.34 17.68 -9.13
CA GLU A 665 -16.77 16.47 -8.42
C GLU A 665 -18.20 16.07 -8.80
N ARG A 666 -19.13 17.03 -8.86
CA ARG A 666 -20.52 16.78 -9.30
C ARG A 666 -20.58 16.20 -10.72
N ALA A 667 -19.72 16.66 -11.62
CA ALA A 667 -19.66 16.13 -12.98
C ALA A 667 -19.14 14.69 -12.99
N MET A 668 -18.07 14.43 -12.23
CA MET A 668 -17.41 13.14 -12.15
C MET A 668 -18.25 12.08 -11.40
N ARG A 669 -18.85 12.44 -10.26
CA ARG A 669 -19.62 11.50 -9.45
C ARG A 669 -21.07 11.37 -9.86
N HIS A 670 -21.72 12.45 -10.29
CA HIS A 670 -23.17 12.47 -10.51
C HIS A 670 -23.54 12.64 -11.99
N GLY A 671 -22.57 12.82 -12.88
CA GLY A 671 -22.84 13.09 -14.30
C GLY A 671 -23.63 14.38 -14.51
N ILE A 672 -23.38 15.44 -13.73
CA ILE A 672 -24.09 16.72 -13.79
C ILE A 672 -23.08 17.85 -13.93
N SER A 673 -23.14 18.56 -15.06
CA SER A 673 -22.24 19.68 -15.34
C SER A 673 -22.40 20.87 -14.38
N ARG A 674 -21.46 21.83 -14.41
CA ARG A 674 -21.53 23.05 -13.60
C ARG A 674 -22.84 23.84 -13.80
N ASP A 675 -23.38 23.86 -14.99
CA ASP A 675 -24.63 24.54 -15.32
C ASP A 675 -25.91 23.73 -15.01
N GLY A 676 -25.74 22.55 -14.38
CA GLY A 676 -26.86 21.71 -13.90
C GLY A 676 -27.44 20.78 -14.97
N LYS A 677 -26.80 20.67 -16.14
CA LYS A 677 -27.24 19.76 -17.20
C LYS A 677 -26.70 18.35 -16.96
N HIS A 678 -27.52 17.35 -17.17
CA HIS A 678 -27.06 15.96 -17.16
C HIS A 678 -26.08 15.67 -18.31
N LEU A 679 -25.02 14.94 -18.01
CA LEU A 679 -24.04 14.45 -18.97
C LEU A 679 -24.53 13.14 -19.58
N TYR A 680 -24.00 12.80 -20.74
CA TYR A 680 -24.29 11.51 -21.38
C TYR A 680 -23.29 10.44 -20.87
N PRO A 681 -23.70 9.17 -20.70
CA PRO A 681 -22.86 8.11 -20.16
C PRO A 681 -21.79 7.57 -21.14
N ALA A 682 -21.58 8.24 -22.27
CA ALA A 682 -20.34 8.11 -23.05
C ALA A 682 -19.13 8.67 -22.28
N PHE A 683 -19.35 9.70 -21.45
CA PHE A 683 -18.45 10.05 -20.36
C PHE A 683 -18.68 9.04 -19.22
N PRO A 684 -17.68 8.21 -18.82
CA PRO A 684 -17.88 7.08 -17.90
C PRO A 684 -17.99 7.52 -16.44
N TYR A 685 -18.84 8.52 -16.13
CA TYR A 685 -19.07 8.96 -14.76
C TYR A 685 -19.63 7.85 -13.86
N THR A 686 -20.19 6.80 -14.42
CA THR A 686 -20.62 5.62 -13.67
C THR A 686 -19.46 4.87 -13.02
N ALA A 687 -18.31 4.87 -13.68
CA ALA A 687 -17.05 4.35 -13.13
C ALA A 687 -16.32 5.42 -12.30
N PHE A 688 -16.20 6.64 -12.83
CA PHE A 688 -15.51 7.72 -12.11
C PHE A 688 -16.16 8.12 -10.79
N ALA A 689 -17.43 7.79 -10.56
CA ALA A 689 -18.06 7.91 -9.25
C ALA A 689 -17.32 7.11 -8.16
N LYS A 690 -16.64 6.03 -8.53
CA LYS A 690 -15.88 5.17 -7.61
C LYS A 690 -14.51 5.74 -7.19
N ILE A 691 -14.05 6.83 -7.82
CA ILE A 691 -12.77 7.47 -7.49
C ILE A 691 -12.81 7.96 -6.05
N SER A 692 -11.71 7.77 -5.30
CA SER A 692 -11.56 8.29 -3.95
C SER A 692 -11.56 9.83 -3.92
N ASP A 693 -11.89 10.42 -2.78
CA ASP A 693 -11.89 11.87 -2.65
C ASP A 693 -10.49 12.47 -2.85
N ALA A 694 -9.46 11.75 -2.39
CA ALA A 694 -8.08 12.17 -2.54
C ALA A 694 -7.64 12.18 -4.00
N ASP A 695 -7.97 11.14 -4.77
CA ASP A 695 -7.69 11.07 -6.21
C ASP A 695 -8.52 12.08 -7.00
N MET A 696 -9.76 12.31 -6.61
CA MET A 696 -10.62 13.32 -7.23
C MET A 696 -10.05 14.74 -7.06
N GLN A 697 -9.56 15.06 -5.86
CA GLN A 697 -8.91 16.34 -5.58
C GLN A 697 -7.60 16.51 -6.34
N ALA A 698 -6.81 15.43 -6.40
CA ALA A 698 -5.53 15.42 -7.10
C ALA A 698 -5.74 15.60 -8.62
N LEU A 699 -6.72 14.90 -9.20
CA LEU A 699 -7.08 15.06 -10.62
C LEU A 699 -7.49 16.49 -10.94
N TYR A 700 -8.37 17.08 -10.10
CA TYR A 700 -8.76 18.47 -10.27
C TYR A 700 -7.55 19.43 -10.19
N ALA A 701 -6.66 19.21 -9.22
CA ALA A 701 -5.45 20.04 -9.06
C ALA A 701 -4.53 19.94 -10.30
N TYR A 702 -4.32 18.73 -10.83
CA TYR A 702 -3.54 18.50 -12.04
C TYR A 702 -4.15 19.23 -13.25
N LEU A 703 -5.45 19.07 -13.51
CA LEU A 703 -6.10 19.71 -14.64
C LEU A 703 -6.09 21.25 -14.53
N MET A 704 -6.22 21.79 -13.31
CA MET A 704 -6.13 23.24 -13.08
C MET A 704 -4.70 23.79 -13.21
N ALA A 705 -3.68 22.95 -13.02
CA ALA A 705 -2.27 23.34 -13.16
C ALA A 705 -1.76 23.32 -14.61
N GLN A 706 -2.50 22.72 -15.55
CA GLN A 706 -2.12 22.63 -16.96
C GLN A 706 -2.16 24.00 -17.65
N PRO A 707 -1.47 24.16 -18.79
CA PRO A 707 -1.64 25.31 -19.66
C PRO A 707 -3.09 25.47 -20.12
N ALA A 708 -3.63 26.67 -20.10
CA ALA A 708 -4.94 26.95 -20.65
C ALA A 708 -4.88 26.96 -22.19
N VAL A 709 -5.81 26.26 -22.81
CA VAL A 709 -5.97 26.19 -24.27
C VAL A 709 -7.38 26.65 -24.60
N SER A 710 -7.50 27.72 -25.35
CA SER A 710 -8.79 28.18 -25.85
C SER A 710 -9.16 27.34 -27.08
N ALA A 711 -10.14 26.44 -26.94
CA ALA A 711 -10.63 25.57 -28.00
C ALA A 711 -12.15 25.41 -27.88
N GLU A 712 -12.86 25.90 -28.88
CA GLU A 712 -14.30 25.69 -28.97
C GLU A 712 -14.58 24.24 -29.43
N THR A 713 -15.46 23.53 -28.72
CA THR A 713 -15.86 22.18 -29.08
C THR A 713 -17.18 22.20 -29.83
N PRO A 714 -17.37 21.35 -30.89
CA PRO A 714 -18.62 21.28 -31.61
C PRO A 714 -19.79 20.87 -30.70
N ALA A 715 -20.99 21.30 -31.07
CA ALA A 715 -22.20 20.90 -30.36
C ALA A 715 -22.54 19.43 -30.67
N ASN A 716 -22.99 18.69 -29.65
CA ASN A 716 -23.43 17.29 -29.83
C ASN A 716 -24.59 17.19 -30.85
N ALA A 717 -24.50 16.24 -31.78
CA ALA A 717 -25.45 15.97 -32.84
C ALA A 717 -26.25 14.69 -32.55
N LEU A 718 -27.14 14.75 -31.56
CA LEU A 718 -27.96 13.61 -31.14
C LEU A 718 -29.38 13.70 -31.72
N SER A 719 -29.92 12.54 -32.09
CA SER A 719 -31.29 12.42 -32.57
C SER A 719 -32.33 12.58 -31.43
N PHE A 720 -33.52 13.11 -31.74
CA PHE A 720 -34.63 13.08 -30.78
C PHE A 720 -35.07 11.61 -30.54
N PRO A 721 -35.34 11.20 -29.27
CA PRO A 721 -35.44 12.00 -28.05
C PRO A 721 -34.11 12.10 -27.25
N PHE A 722 -33.00 11.57 -27.71
CA PHE A 722 -31.72 11.49 -27.01
C PHE A 722 -31.02 12.84 -26.81
N ASN A 723 -31.38 13.86 -27.59
CA ASN A 723 -30.95 15.24 -27.42
C ASN A 723 -31.62 15.96 -26.22
N PHE A 724 -32.66 15.36 -25.60
CA PHE A 724 -33.35 15.91 -24.43
C PHE A 724 -32.68 15.45 -23.14
N ARG A 725 -31.65 16.18 -22.70
CA ARG A 725 -30.79 15.84 -21.53
C ARG A 725 -31.53 15.51 -20.23
N PRO A 726 -32.71 16.14 -19.87
CA PRO A 726 -33.47 15.77 -18.69
C PRO A 726 -33.86 14.28 -18.60
N LEU A 727 -33.97 13.55 -19.72
CA LEU A 727 -34.21 12.10 -19.70
C LEU A 727 -33.10 11.30 -19.01
N MET A 728 -31.88 11.86 -18.95
CA MET A 728 -30.74 11.22 -18.29
C MET A 728 -30.93 11.14 -16.77
N ALA A 729 -31.78 11.97 -16.17
CA ALA A 729 -32.12 11.83 -14.75
C ALA A 729 -32.79 10.47 -14.45
N GLY A 730 -33.71 10.04 -15.33
CA GLY A 730 -34.33 8.72 -15.22
C GLY A 730 -33.35 7.58 -15.48
N TRP A 731 -32.44 7.76 -16.45
CA TRP A 731 -31.40 6.80 -16.74
C TRP A 731 -30.45 6.64 -15.54
N ASN A 732 -30.00 7.75 -14.95
CA ASN A 732 -29.14 7.72 -13.76
C ASN A 732 -29.82 7.02 -12.58
N ALA A 733 -31.10 7.28 -12.35
CA ALA A 733 -31.84 6.62 -11.28
C ALA A 733 -31.92 5.08 -11.41
N LEU A 734 -31.76 4.56 -12.64
CA LEU A 734 -31.83 3.12 -12.92
C LEU A 734 -30.46 2.43 -12.97
N TYR A 735 -29.43 3.14 -13.43
CA TYR A 735 -28.17 2.53 -13.82
C TYR A 735 -26.92 3.12 -13.14
N HIS A 736 -27.04 4.24 -12.42
CA HIS A 736 -25.91 4.94 -11.83
C HIS A 736 -25.91 4.83 -10.29
N ASP A 737 -24.76 4.48 -9.75
CA ASP A 737 -24.47 4.52 -8.32
C ASP A 737 -23.37 5.58 -8.08
N PRO A 738 -23.65 6.68 -7.37
CA PRO A 738 -22.70 7.76 -7.17
C PRO A 738 -21.72 7.53 -6.00
N ASN A 739 -21.77 6.36 -5.36
CA ASN A 739 -20.93 6.09 -4.20
C ASN A 739 -19.48 5.78 -4.60
N PRO A 740 -18.50 6.24 -3.81
CA PRO A 740 -17.10 5.84 -3.96
C PRO A 740 -16.91 4.32 -3.87
N PHE A 741 -15.76 3.85 -4.32
CA PHE A 741 -15.37 2.45 -4.20
C PHE A 741 -15.26 2.06 -2.72
N GLU A 742 -15.82 0.92 -2.38
CA GLU A 742 -15.68 0.29 -1.07
C GLU A 742 -14.86 -1.00 -1.22
N PRO A 743 -13.73 -1.14 -0.51
CA PRO A 743 -12.92 -2.36 -0.60
C PRO A 743 -13.68 -3.55 0.00
N ASP A 744 -13.53 -4.71 -0.62
CA ASP A 744 -14.06 -5.97 -0.11
C ASP A 744 -13.15 -6.49 1.02
N PRO A 745 -13.61 -6.54 2.26
CA PRO A 745 -12.80 -7.01 3.39
C PRO A 745 -12.46 -8.51 3.32
N GLY A 746 -13.11 -9.27 2.44
CA GLY A 746 -12.82 -10.68 2.18
C GLY A 746 -11.72 -10.92 1.16
N GLN A 747 -11.19 -9.86 0.54
CA GLN A 747 -10.17 -9.91 -0.50
C GLN A 747 -8.85 -9.27 -0.02
N SER A 748 -7.76 -9.59 -0.73
CA SER A 748 -6.45 -9.00 -0.46
C SER A 748 -6.39 -7.51 -0.82
N ASP A 749 -5.44 -6.77 -0.23
CA ASP A 749 -5.19 -5.37 -0.59
C ASP A 749 -4.82 -5.22 -2.06
N LEU A 750 -4.03 -6.15 -2.59
CA LEU A 750 -3.67 -6.19 -4.01
C LEU A 750 -4.92 -6.34 -4.90
N TYR A 751 -5.85 -7.22 -4.53
CA TYR A 751 -7.13 -7.37 -5.25
C TYR A 751 -7.96 -6.07 -5.16
N ASN A 752 -8.12 -5.51 -3.95
CA ASN A 752 -8.89 -4.29 -3.75
C ASN A 752 -8.30 -3.10 -4.50
N ARG A 753 -6.96 -3.00 -4.56
CA ARG A 753 -6.30 -1.98 -5.38
C ARG A 753 -6.57 -2.20 -6.87
N GLY A 754 -6.47 -3.43 -7.35
CA GLY A 754 -6.79 -3.78 -8.74
C GLY A 754 -8.25 -3.51 -9.09
N ALA A 755 -9.19 -3.85 -8.20
CA ALA A 755 -10.61 -3.57 -8.35
C ALA A 755 -10.89 -2.07 -8.43
N TYR A 756 -10.32 -1.27 -7.52
CA TYR A 756 -10.42 0.19 -7.53
C TYR A 756 -9.96 0.79 -8.86
N LEU A 757 -8.79 0.35 -9.36
CA LEU A 757 -8.25 0.81 -10.64
C LEU A 757 -9.11 0.36 -11.81
N ALA A 758 -9.52 -0.91 -11.86
CA ALA A 758 -10.27 -1.47 -12.99
C ALA A 758 -11.71 -0.97 -13.08
N GLU A 759 -12.41 -0.88 -11.94
CA GLU A 759 -13.82 -0.51 -11.89
C GLU A 759 -14.05 1.00 -11.82
N GLY A 760 -13.06 1.76 -11.28
CA GLY A 760 -13.10 3.21 -11.15
C GLY A 760 -12.33 3.90 -12.27
N LEU A 761 -11.02 4.11 -12.05
CA LEU A 761 -10.18 4.93 -12.92
C LEU A 761 -10.03 4.34 -14.32
N GLY A 762 -9.61 3.09 -14.43
CA GLY A 762 -9.41 2.42 -15.72
C GLY A 762 -10.69 2.06 -16.46
N HIS A 763 -11.84 2.18 -15.81
CA HIS A 763 -13.19 1.92 -16.36
C HIS A 763 -13.26 0.76 -17.37
N CYS A 764 -12.54 -0.35 -17.08
CA CYS A 764 -12.38 -1.49 -17.99
C CYS A 764 -13.73 -2.05 -18.47
N SER A 765 -14.76 -2.04 -17.61
CA SER A 765 -16.11 -2.47 -17.94
C SER A 765 -16.77 -1.64 -19.03
N ALA A 766 -16.38 -0.37 -19.19
CA ALA A 766 -16.95 0.51 -20.23
C ALA A 766 -16.73 -0.04 -21.65
N CYS A 767 -15.58 -0.69 -21.88
CA CYS A 767 -15.25 -1.35 -23.15
C CYS A 767 -15.47 -2.86 -23.10
N HIS A 768 -15.16 -3.52 -21.98
CA HIS A 768 -15.16 -4.98 -21.87
C HIS A 768 -16.47 -5.59 -21.36
N SER A 769 -17.54 -4.81 -21.15
CA SER A 769 -18.86 -5.32 -20.80
C SER A 769 -19.90 -5.01 -21.88
N PRO A 770 -20.80 -5.95 -22.20
CA PRO A 770 -21.85 -5.69 -23.17
C PRO A 770 -22.85 -4.66 -22.62
N ARG A 771 -23.45 -3.89 -23.51
CA ARG A 771 -24.44 -2.88 -23.16
C ARG A 771 -25.86 -3.37 -23.44
N ASN A 772 -26.82 -2.91 -22.65
CA ASN A 772 -28.22 -3.15 -22.87
C ASN A 772 -28.81 -2.17 -23.92
N ALA A 773 -30.07 -2.33 -24.26
CA ALA A 773 -30.76 -1.47 -25.24
C ALA A 773 -30.82 0.02 -24.86
N MET A 774 -30.59 0.35 -23.59
CA MET A 774 -30.52 1.72 -23.08
C MET A 774 -29.08 2.26 -23.00
N GLY A 775 -28.10 1.51 -23.53
CA GLY A 775 -26.70 1.88 -23.53
C GLY A 775 -25.97 1.68 -22.16
N ALA A 776 -26.63 1.14 -21.17
CA ALA A 776 -26.01 0.87 -19.87
C ALA A 776 -25.25 -0.46 -19.87
N GLU A 777 -24.14 -0.50 -19.16
CA GLU A 777 -23.33 -1.71 -18.97
C GLU A 777 -24.12 -2.81 -18.26
N GLN A 778 -23.99 -4.04 -18.74
CA GLN A 778 -24.60 -5.20 -18.11
C GLN A 778 -23.72 -5.64 -16.92
N ARG A 779 -24.38 -6.01 -15.82
CA ARG A 779 -23.74 -6.38 -14.55
C ARG A 779 -23.87 -7.88 -14.27
N GLY A 780 -23.24 -8.34 -13.18
CA GLY A 780 -23.28 -9.73 -12.75
C GLY A 780 -22.51 -10.65 -13.71
N GLU A 781 -23.10 -11.75 -14.15
CA GLU A 781 -22.46 -12.74 -15.05
C GLU A 781 -22.03 -12.16 -16.40
N HIS A 782 -22.60 -11.03 -16.79
CA HIS A 782 -22.26 -10.33 -18.02
C HIS A 782 -21.21 -9.24 -17.82
N SER A 783 -20.77 -8.99 -16.60
CA SER A 783 -19.67 -8.06 -16.34
C SER A 783 -18.40 -8.59 -16.97
N LEU A 784 -17.66 -7.72 -17.67
CA LEU A 784 -16.41 -8.05 -18.35
C LEU A 784 -16.54 -9.20 -19.39
N ALA A 785 -17.73 -9.42 -19.94
CA ALA A 785 -18.00 -10.51 -20.88
C ALA A 785 -17.64 -10.19 -22.34
N GLY A 786 -16.97 -9.07 -22.59
CA GLY A 786 -16.58 -8.58 -23.91
C GLY A 786 -17.67 -7.76 -24.60
N ALA A 787 -17.30 -6.86 -25.48
CA ALA A 787 -18.22 -6.03 -26.28
C ALA A 787 -17.58 -5.53 -27.59
N MET A 788 -18.38 -4.90 -28.42
CA MET A 788 -17.90 -4.18 -29.62
C MET A 788 -17.84 -2.69 -29.31
N VAL A 789 -16.68 -2.07 -29.51
CA VAL A 789 -16.42 -0.64 -29.28
C VAL A 789 -15.68 -0.07 -30.48
N ASP A 790 -16.21 0.97 -31.10
CA ASP A 790 -15.58 1.68 -32.21
C ASP A 790 -15.10 0.74 -33.36
N GLY A 791 -15.88 -0.30 -33.63
CA GLY A 791 -15.55 -1.29 -34.67
C GLY A 791 -14.47 -2.29 -34.29
N TRP A 792 -14.04 -2.29 -33.02
CA TRP A 792 -13.13 -3.28 -32.42
C TRP A 792 -13.88 -4.17 -31.43
N GLU A 793 -13.48 -5.41 -31.34
CA GLU A 793 -13.94 -6.32 -30.30
C GLU A 793 -13.01 -6.17 -29.05
N ALA A 794 -13.56 -5.65 -27.96
CA ALA A 794 -12.94 -5.75 -26.65
C ALA A 794 -13.20 -7.17 -26.10
N PRO A 795 -12.16 -8.01 -25.92
CA PRO A 795 -12.34 -9.40 -25.53
C PRO A 795 -12.89 -9.53 -24.11
N PRO A 796 -13.51 -10.68 -23.76
CA PRO A 796 -13.88 -10.96 -22.37
C PRO A 796 -12.67 -10.97 -21.43
N LEU A 797 -12.81 -10.28 -20.28
CA LEU A 797 -11.87 -10.28 -19.17
C LEU A 797 -12.40 -11.13 -17.99
N ASN A 798 -13.23 -12.10 -18.28
CA ASN A 798 -13.78 -13.05 -17.31
C ASN A 798 -13.62 -14.48 -17.83
N ARG A 799 -14.27 -15.45 -17.20
CA ARG A 799 -14.24 -16.89 -17.56
C ARG A 799 -14.64 -17.20 -19.00
N LEU A 800 -15.19 -16.23 -19.73
CA LEU A 800 -15.58 -16.38 -21.14
C LEU A 800 -14.44 -16.06 -22.11
N SER A 801 -13.23 -15.79 -21.61
CA SER A 801 -12.03 -15.58 -22.44
C SER A 801 -11.85 -16.71 -23.44
N ARG A 802 -11.54 -16.37 -24.69
CA ARG A 802 -11.32 -17.29 -25.81
C ARG A 802 -9.85 -17.39 -26.19
N SER A 803 -8.98 -16.88 -25.35
CA SER A 803 -7.55 -17.03 -25.60
C SER A 803 -7.18 -18.52 -25.69
N PRO A 804 -6.42 -18.94 -26.72
CA PRO A 804 -6.01 -20.34 -26.86
C PRO A 804 -5.14 -20.84 -25.72
N ILE A 805 -4.41 -19.90 -25.11
CA ILE A 805 -3.66 -20.10 -23.87
C ILE A 805 -4.34 -19.29 -22.77
N PRO A 806 -4.70 -19.88 -21.64
CA PRO A 806 -5.24 -19.11 -20.53
C PRO A 806 -4.26 -18.03 -20.10
N TRP A 807 -4.76 -16.83 -19.83
CA TRP A 807 -3.97 -15.75 -19.29
C TRP A 807 -3.49 -16.09 -17.88
N SER A 808 -2.24 -15.81 -17.58
CA SER A 808 -1.69 -15.80 -16.22
C SER A 808 -1.60 -14.37 -15.69
N GLU A 809 -1.44 -14.21 -14.39
CA GLU A 809 -1.18 -12.90 -13.78
C GLU A 809 0.08 -12.26 -14.39
N THR A 810 1.13 -13.06 -14.65
CA THR A 810 2.37 -12.58 -15.26
C THR A 810 2.16 -12.09 -16.69
N SER A 811 1.47 -12.88 -17.52
CA SER A 811 1.21 -12.47 -18.91
C SER A 811 0.26 -11.27 -19.02
N LEU A 812 -0.69 -11.13 -18.09
CA LEU A 812 -1.51 -9.94 -17.94
C LEU A 812 -0.67 -8.72 -17.53
N TYR A 813 0.22 -8.88 -16.54
CA TYR A 813 1.11 -7.81 -16.15
C TYR A 813 2.01 -7.34 -17.29
N ASP A 814 2.64 -8.26 -18.01
CA ASP A 814 3.50 -7.95 -19.15
C ASP A 814 2.71 -7.19 -20.23
N TYR A 815 1.49 -7.64 -20.53
CA TYR A 815 0.63 -6.99 -21.51
C TYR A 815 0.17 -5.59 -21.07
N LEU A 816 -0.29 -5.45 -19.83
CA LEU A 816 -0.75 -4.15 -19.30
C LEU A 816 0.40 -3.16 -19.07
N ARG A 817 1.59 -3.64 -18.73
CA ARG A 817 2.77 -2.81 -18.44
C ARG A 817 3.53 -2.39 -19.69
N HIS A 818 3.68 -3.33 -20.62
CA HIS A 818 4.59 -3.19 -21.76
C HIS A 818 3.86 -3.17 -23.11
N GLY A 819 2.55 -3.39 -23.13
CA GLY A 819 1.75 -3.42 -24.35
C GLY A 819 1.84 -4.70 -25.15
N ALA A 820 2.59 -5.69 -24.69
CA ALA A 820 2.78 -6.95 -25.39
C ALA A 820 2.94 -8.12 -24.44
N SER A 821 2.44 -9.27 -24.84
CA SER A 821 2.71 -10.56 -24.22
C SER A 821 3.18 -11.54 -25.30
N SER A 822 4.26 -12.26 -25.03
CA SER A 822 4.79 -13.26 -25.97
C SER A 822 3.80 -14.37 -26.31
N LEU A 823 2.79 -14.60 -25.46
CA LEU A 823 1.78 -15.64 -25.62
C LEU A 823 0.43 -15.14 -26.12
N HIS A 824 0.16 -13.82 -26.07
CA HIS A 824 -1.19 -13.31 -26.34
C HIS A 824 -1.24 -12.19 -27.39
N GLY A 825 -0.09 -11.64 -27.79
CA GLY A 825 0.00 -10.61 -28.81
C GLY A 825 0.27 -9.22 -28.27
N VAL A 826 -0.10 -8.21 -29.07
CA VAL A 826 0.22 -6.79 -28.84
C VAL A 826 -1.06 -5.99 -28.71
N ALA A 827 -1.08 -5.01 -27.81
CA ALA A 827 -2.17 -4.06 -27.68
C ALA A 827 -2.28 -3.21 -28.96
N SER A 828 -3.47 -3.15 -29.51
CA SER A 828 -3.74 -2.43 -30.75
C SER A 828 -5.10 -1.72 -30.69
N GLY A 829 -5.35 -0.81 -31.64
CA GLY A 829 -6.58 -0.04 -31.68
C GLY A 829 -6.82 0.74 -30.38
N PRO A 830 -8.06 0.80 -29.86
CA PRO A 830 -8.40 1.55 -28.66
C PRO A 830 -7.68 1.11 -27.38
N MET A 831 -7.09 -0.10 -27.34
CA MET A 831 -6.35 -0.59 -26.17
C MET A 831 -4.92 -0.04 -26.12
N ALA A 832 -4.34 0.42 -27.23
CA ALA A 832 -2.96 0.92 -27.27
C ALA A 832 -2.74 2.17 -26.39
N PRO A 833 -3.57 3.24 -26.44
CA PRO A 833 -3.44 4.38 -25.54
C PRO A 833 -3.66 4.00 -24.06
N VAL A 834 -4.60 3.09 -23.77
CA VAL A 834 -4.83 2.60 -22.40
C VAL A 834 -3.56 1.98 -21.83
N VAL A 835 -2.91 1.09 -22.57
CA VAL A 835 -1.66 0.45 -22.14
C VAL A 835 -0.52 1.49 -22.01
N ALA A 836 -0.44 2.47 -22.90
CA ALA A 836 0.54 3.55 -22.77
C ALA A 836 0.35 4.32 -21.45
N GLY A 837 -0.89 4.67 -21.08
CA GLY A 837 -1.23 5.29 -19.82
C GLY A 837 -0.90 4.39 -18.61
N LEU A 838 -1.26 3.11 -18.66
CA LEU A 838 -0.92 2.14 -17.62
C LEU A 838 0.60 1.94 -17.46
N GLY A 839 1.36 2.10 -18.54
CA GLY A 839 2.82 2.07 -18.54
C GLY A 839 3.47 3.17 -17.69
N GLU A 840 2.77 4.27 -17.41
CA GLU A 840 3.23 5.36 -16.55
C GLU A 840 2.98 5.09 -15.06
N LEU A 841 2.07 4.17 -14.74
CA LEU A 841 1.70 3.88 -13.36
C LEU A 841 2.82 3.17 -12.59
N PRO A 842 2.83 3.27 -11.26
CA PRO A 842 3.69 2.47 -10.41
C PRO A 842 3.54 0.97 -10.71
N GLU A 843 4.63 0.22 -10.55
CA GLU A 843 4.65 -1.22 -10.80
C GLU A 843 3.57 -1.97 -9.99
N TYR A 844 3.42 -1.60 -8.72
CA TYR A 844 2.42 -2.17 -7.82
C TYR A 844 0.99 -2.05 -8.38
N ASP A 845 0.66 -0.90 -8.97
CA ASP A 845 -0.69 -0.64 -9.50
C ASP A 845 -1.00 -1.48 -10.73
N VAL A 846 -0.02 -1.64 -11.61
CA VAL A 846 -0.19 -2.53 -12.79
C VAL A 846 -0.25 -4.01 -12.38
N ARG A 847 0.52 -4.42 -11.34
CA ARG A 847 0.40 -5.76 -10.75
C ARG A 847 -0.96 -5.99 -10.12
N ALA A 848 -1.48 -4.99 -9.40
CA ALA A 848 -2.81 -5.05 -8.80
C ALA A 848 -3.90 -5.23 -9.86
N LEU A 849 -3.82 -4.48 -10.97
CA LEU A 849 -4.72 -4.65 -12.12
C LEU A 849 -4.62 -6.06 -12.71
N ALA A 850 -3.40 -6.54 -12.97
CA ALA A 850 -3.17 -7.88 -13.51
C ALA A 850 -3.74 -8.96 -12.58
N HIS A 851 -3.51 -8.83 -11.28
CA HIS A 851 -4.06 -9.73 -10.27
C HIS A 851 -5.60 -9.74 -10.26
N TYR A 852 -6.22 -8.55 -10.24
CA TYR A 852 -7.68 -8.44 -10.28
C TYR A 852 -8.27 -9.11 -11.52
N VAL A 853 -7.73 -8.82 -12.72
CA VAL A 853 -8.20 -9.41 -13.97
C VAL A 853 -7.97 -10.92 -14.01
N ALA A 854 -6.82 -11.40 -13.51
CA ALA A 854 -6.52 -12.83 -13.41
C ALA A 854 -7.56 -13.56 -12.54
N VAL A 855 -7.95 -12.98 -11.42
CA VAL A 855 -9.03 -13.52 -10.56
C VAL A 855 -10.38 -13.54 -11.28
N GLN A 856 -10.73 -12.47 -12.02
CA GLN A 856 -11.98 -12.45 -12.81
C GLN A 856 -11.99 -13.50 -13.92
N MET A 857 -10.83 -13.79 -14.52
CA MET A 857 -10.66 -14.81 -15.54
C MET A 857 -10.61 -16.24 -15.00
N ASP A 858 -10.53 -16.44 -13.67
CA ASP A 858 -10.26 -17.74 -13.05
C ASP A 858 -8.92 -18.35 -13.58
N ALA A 859 -7.92 -17.49 -13.67
CA ALA A 859 -6.63 -17.82 -14.25
C ALA A 859 -5.95 -18.97 -13.51
N PRO A 860 -5.40 -19.97 -14.21
CA PRO A 860 -4.75 -21.09 -13.57
C PRO A 860 -3.45 -20.65 -12.86
N ALA A 861 -3.24 -21.10 -11.63
CA ALA A 861 -1.96 -20.94 -10.96
C ALA A 861 -0.94 -21.92 -11.56
N GLY A 862 0.18 -21.40 -12.10
CA GLY A 862 1.40 -22.17 -12.42
C GLY A 862 1.69 -22.44 -13.90
N ASP A 863 2.87 -23.03 -14.18
CA ASP A 863 3.61 -23.16 -15.45
C ASP A 863 2.98 -23.95 -16.61
N SER A 864 1.70 -24.19 -16.62
CA SER A 864 1.08 -24.92 -17.76
C SER A 864 1.03 -24.11 -19.07
N GLU A 865 1.36 -22.82 -19.00
CA GLU A 865 1.23 -21.85 -20.07
C GLU A 865 2.20 -22.10 -21.23
N THR A 866 3.49 -22.23 -20.95
CA THR A 866 4.53 -22.52 -21.96
C THR A 866 4.35 -23.87 -22.63
N VAL A 867 3.99 -24.91 -21.88
CA VAL A 867 3.74 -26.25 -22.45
C VAL A 867 2.55 -26.26 -23.39
N ARG A 868 1.49 -25.52 -23.07
CA ARG A 868 0.30 -25.36 -23.93
C ARG A 868 0.62 -24.51 -25.16
N ALA A 869 1.41 -23.46 -24.98
CA ALA A 869 1.86 -22.60 -26.09
C ALA A 869 2.69 -23.42 -27.09
N ASP A 870 3.68 -24.17 -26.63
CA ASP A 870 4.50 -25.05 -27.47
C ASP A 870 3.65 -26.11 -28.20
N ALA A 871 2.60 -26.62 -27.57
CA ALA A 871 1.69 -27.57 -28.21
C ALA A 871 0.86 -26.90 -29.30
N ALA A 872 0.30 -25.70 -29.04
CA ALA A 872 -0.48 -24.95 -30.01
C ALA A 872 0.34 -24.53 -31.23
N VAL A 873 1.56 -24.04 -31.01
CA VAL A 873 2.51 -23.69 -32.07
C VAL A 873 2.88 -24.93 -32.90
N ARG A 874 3.18 -26.06 -32.27
CA ARG A 874 3.46 -27.32 -33.00
C ARG A 874 2.30 -27.79 -33.86
N ILE A 875 1.07 -27.64 -33.36
CA ILE A 875 -0.13 -28.00 -34.16
C ILE A 875 -0.25 -27.07 -35.36
N ALA A 876 -0.12 -25.78 -35.20
CA ALA A 876 -0.20 -24.82 -36.27
C ALA A 876 0.90 -24.99 -37.33
N THR A 877 2.13 -25.29 -36.91
CA THR A 877 3.27 -25.52 -37.81
C THR A 877 3.20 -26.87 -38.55
N ALA A 878 2.59 -27.87 -37.95
CA ALA A 878 2.47 -29.21 -38.59
C ALA A 878 1.36 -29.24 -39.66
N GLN A 879 0.49 -28.27 -39.69
CA GLN A 879 -0.61 -28.23 -40.67
C GLN A 879 -0.13 -27.65 -42.00
N SER A 880 -0.31 -28.39 -43.07
CA SER A 880 -0.25 -27.86 -44.43
C SER A 880 -1.37 -26.80 -44.61
N GLY A 881 -1.17 -25.85 -45.52
CA GLY A 881 -2.20 -24.84 -45.80
C GLY A 881 -3.58 -25.50 -46.03
N PRO A 882 -4.69 -24.87 -45.55
CA PRO A 882 -6.03 -25.47 -45.71
C PRO A 882 -6.37 -25.66 -47.18
N ALA A 883 -6.79 -26.87 -47.52
CA ALA A 883 -7.10 -27.23 -48.90
C ALA A 883 -8.21 -26.33 -49.50
N GLY A 884 -8.02 -25.84 -50.72
CA GLY A 884 -8.97 -24.95 -51.39
C GLY A 884 -8.84 -23.46 -51.04
N MET A 885 -7.76 -23.06 -50.34
CA MET A 885 -7.46 -21.66 -49.97
C MET A 885 -6.13 -21.17 -50.55
N GLU A 886 -5.75 -21.66 -51.73
CA GLU A 886 -4.44 -21.36 -52.34
C GLU A 886 -4.22 -19.87 -52.63
N GLU A 887 -5.27 -19.08 -52.84
CA GLU A 887 -5.18 -17.63 -53.01
C GLU A 887 -4.86 -16.96 -51.66
N GLY A 888 -5.47 -17.37 -50.55
CA GLY A 888 -5.19 -16.89 -49.21
C GLY A 888 -3.75 -17.22 -48.77
N GLU A 889 -3.28 -18.41 -49.10
CA GLU A 889 -1.92 -18.85 -48.85
C GLU A 889 -0.91 -17.97 -49.60
N ARG A 890 -1.12 -17.73 -50.93
CA ARG A 890 -0.24 -16.84 -51.69
C ARG A 890 -0.20 -15.39 -51.16
N LEU A 891 -1.36 -14.86 -50.70
CA LEU A 891 -1.44 -13.54 -50.10
C LEU A 891 -0.64 -13.49 -48.78
N PHE A 892 -0.79 -14.55 -47.96
CA PHE A 892 -0.05 -14.67 -46.69
C PHE A 892 1.47 -14.81 -46.92
N GLU A 893 1.89 -15.71 -47.83
CA GLU A 893 3.30 -15.90 -48.14
C GLU A 893 3.96 -14.65 -48.72
N GLY A 894 3.22 -13.94 -49.58
CA GLY A 894 3.75 -12.74 -50.25
C GLY A 894 3.86 -11.49 -49.35
N ALA A 895 2.99 -11.33 -48.37
CA ALA A 895 2.90 -10.10 -47.61
C ALA A 895 3.13 -10.27 -46.09
N CYS A 896 2.89 -11.43 -45.52
CA CYS A 896 2.83 -11.62 -44.08
C CYS A 896 3.91 -12.60 -43.54
N ALA A 897 4.25 -13.63 -44.32
CA ALA A 897 5.11 -14.72 -43.92
C ALA A 897 6.54 -14.25 -43.50
N SER A 898 7.05 -13.20 -44.10
CA SER A 898 8.35 -12.64 -43.76
C SER A 898 8.48 -12.21 -42.28
N CYS A 899 7.33 -11.85 -41.64
CA CYS A 899 7.26 -11.45 -40.24
C CYS A 899 6.55 -12.49 -39.36
N HIS A 900 5.66 -13.33 -39.96
CA HIS A 900 4.77 -14.22 -39.22
C HIS A 900 5.01 -15.72 -39.49
N MET A 901 6.14 -16.12 -40.11
CA MET A 901 6.49 -17.53 -40.29
C MET A 901 7.31 -18.08 -39.12
N GLU A 902 6.87 -19.21 -38.61
CA GLU A 902 7.45 -19.84 -37.38
C GLU A 902 8.70 -20.68 -37.62
N ASN A 903 9.12 -20.96 -38.88
CA ASN A 903 10.25 -21.81 -39.24
C ASN A 903 11.45 -21.08 -39.89
N GLY A 904 11.47 -19.78 -39.92
CA GLY A 904 12.53 -18.99 -40.51
C GLY A 904 13.42 -18.34 -39.47
N THR A 905 14.71 -18.20 -39.82
CA THR A 905 15.69 -17.35 -39.14
C THR A 905 15.09 -16.11 -38.49
N PRO A 906 15.68 -15.65 -37.39
CA PRO A 906 15.14 -14.55 -36.61
C PRO A 906 14.80 -13.38 -37.53
N SER A 907 13.53 -13.03 -37.57
CA SER A 907 13.07 -11.82 -38.22
C SER A 907 13.67 -10.63 -37.49
N PHE A 908 13.69 -9.52 -38.14
CA PHE A 908 14.27 -8.26 -37.68
C PHE A 908 13.64 -7.70 -36.39
N THR A 909 12.71 -8.41 -35.76
CA THR A 909 11.98 -7.98 -34.54
C THR A 909 12.00 -9.10 -33.50
N SER A 910 12.45 -8.76 -32.31
CA SER A 910 12.74 -9.71 -31.20
C SER A 910 11.52 -10.25 -30.43
N ALA A 911 10.31 -9.82 -30.74
CA ALA A 911 9.10 -10.29 -30.06
C ALA A 911 8.03 -10.69 -31.06
N GLN A 912 8.06 -11.97 -31.48
CA GLN A 912 7.00 -12.51 -32.35
C GLN A 912 6.08 -13.39 -31.53
N THR A 913 4.85 -12.92 -31.34
CA THR A 913 3.78 -13.82 -30.94
C THR A 913 3.35 -14.64 -32.15
N SER A 914 3.38 -15.96 -32.01
CA SER A 914 2.83 -16.86 -33.02
C SER A 914 1.38 -16.50 -33.32
N LEU A 915 0.99 -16.42 -34.60
CA LEU A 915 -0.39 -16.20 -34.98
C LEU A 915 -1.33 -17.27 -34.41
N ALA A 916 -0.87 -18.49 -34.17
CA ALA A 916 -1.62 -19.56 -33.52
C ALA A 916 -2.03 -19.23 -32.06
N LEU A 917 -1.30 -18.34 -31.40
CA LEU A 917 -1.55 -17.91 -30.03
C LEU A 917 -2.35 -16.60 -29.95
N ASN A 918 -2.56 -15.92 -31.07
CA ASN A 918 -3.24 -14.62 -31.12
C ASN A 918 -4.72 -14.75 -30.79
N THR A 919 -5.17 -14.16 -29.71
CA THR A 919 -6.56 -14.18 -29.22
C THR A 919 -7.57 -13.74 -30.28
N ASN A 920 -7.22 -12.76 -31.14
CA ASN A 920 -8.12 -12.26 -32.19
C ASN A 920 -8.46 -13.30 -33.24
N LEU A 921 -7.54 -14.24 -33.53
CA LEU A 921 -7.82 -15.36 -34.44
C LEU A 921 -8.73 -16.41 -33.82
N HIS A 922 -8.91 -16.44 -32.52
CA HIS A 922 -9.82 -17.32 -31.78
C HIS A 922 -11.15 -16.65 -31.40
N SER A 923 -11.30 -15.35 -31.69
CA SER A 923 -12.50 -14.58 -31.41
C SER A 923 -13.73 -15.04 -32.23
N GLN A 924 -14.93 -14.59 -31.79
CA GLN A 924 -16.18 -14.80 -32.52
C GLN A 924 -16.29 -13.88 -33.75
N HIS A 925 -15.64 -12.72 -33.72
CA HIS A 925 -15.74 -11.70 -34.75
C HIS A 925 -14.40 -11.52 -35.47
N PRO A 926 -14.42 -11.30 -36.80
CA PRO A 926 -13.20 -11.09 -37.59
C PRO A 926 -12.65 -9.66 -37.47
N ASP A 927 -13.37 -8.77 -36.78
CA ASP A 927 -13.19 -7.32 -36.84
C ASP A 927 -11.78 -6.89 -36.50
N ASN A 928 -11.20 -7.37 -35.38
CA ASN A 928 -9.85 -7.01 -34.95
C ASN A 928 -8.79 -7.46 -35.95
N VAL A 929 -8.98 -8.62 -36.59
CA VAL A 929 -8.07 -9.13 -37.64
C VAL A 929 -8.16 -8.24 -38.87
N ILE A 930 -9.38 -7.89 -39.31
CA ILE A 930 -9.61 -7.00 -40.44
C ILE A 930 -9.04 -5.62 -40.20
N GLN A 931 -9.27 -5.03 -39.00
CA GLN A 931 -8.70 -3.74 -38.57
C GLN A 931 -7.19 -3.77 -38.63
N SER A 932 -6.56 -4.82 -38.06
CA SER A 932 -5.11 -4.98 -38.07
C SER A 932 -4.52 -5.13 -39.47
N ILE A 933 -5.21 -5.82 -40.37
CA ILE A 933 -4.78 -5.92 -41.78
C ILE A 933 -4.89 -4.58 -42.51
N LEU A 934 -6.00 -3.87 -42.32
CA LEU A 934 -6.25 -2.61 -43.02
C LEU A 934 -5.43 -1.47 -42.49
N GLY A 935 -5.42 -1.26 -41.15
CA GLY A 935 -4.80 -0.12 -40.47
C GLY A 935 -3.36 -0.36 -40.00
N GLY A 936 -2.92 -1.63 -39.99
CA GLY A 936 -1.64 -2.01 -39.37
C GLY A 936 -1.71 -2.06 -37.83
N VAL A 937 -0.58 -2.29 -37.20
CA VAL A 937 -0.40 -2.26 -35.75
C VAL A 937 0.80 -1.40 -35.41
N HIS A 938 0.56 -0.30 -34.74
CA HIS A 938 1.60 0.62 -34.29
C HIS A 938 2.00 0.25 -32.87
N ALA A 939 3.21 -0.26 -32.73
CA ALA A 939 3.77 -0.73 -31.46
C ALA A 939 4.92 0.19 -30.96
N ASP A 940 4.85 1.49 -31.26
CA ASP A 940 5.88 2.47 -30.91
C ASP A 940 6.14 2.54 -29.40
N HIS A 941 5.16 2.16 -28.59
CA HIS A 941 5.23 2.08 -27.14
C HIS A 941 5.91 0.79 -26.62
N VAL A 942 6.17 -0.20 -27.51
CA VAL A 942 6.81 -1.47 -27.12
C VAL A 942 8.28 -1.49 -27.60
N PRO A 943 9.26 -1.33 -26.71
CA PRO A 943 10.67 -1.31 -27.09
C PRO A 943 11.11 -2.57 -27.84
N GLY A 944 11.68 -2.42 -29.03
CA GLY A 944 12.22 -3.52 -29.82
C GLY A 944 11.18 -4.28 -30.67
N LEU A 945 9.91 -3.90 -30.63
CA LEU A 945 8.88 -4.43 -31.51
C LEU A 945 8.68 -3.49 -32.73
N GLY A 946 8.73 -4.03 -33.94
CA GLY A 946 8.47 -3.25 -35.14
C GLY A 946 6.98 -3.08 -35.40
N ASN A 947 6.63 -2.04 -36.15
CA ASN A 947 5.26 -1.79 -36.58
C ASN A 947 4.84 -2.75 -37.71
N MET A 948 3.62 -3.25 -37.65
CA MET A 948 2.99 -3.94 -38.77
C MET A 948 2.39 -2.90 -39.72
N PRO A 949 2.76 -2.87 -40.99
CA PRO A 949 2.17 -1.92 -41.93
C PRO A 949 0.69 -2.21 -42.20
N GLY A 950 -0.08 -1.16 -42.49
CA GLY A 950 -1.44 -1.29 -42.96
C GLY A 950 -1.48 -1.62 -44.45
N PHE A 951 -2.45 -2.43 -44.86
CA PHE A 951 -2.64 -2.88 -46.25
C PHE A 951 -3.93 -2.33 -46.89
N ALA A 952 -4.52 -1.27 -46.34
CA ALA A 952 -5.74 -0.68 -46.84
C ALA A 952 -5.64 -0.30 -48.34
N ASP A 953 -4.50 0.30 -48.75
CA ASP A 953 -4.25 0.74 -50.12
C ASP A 953 -3.71 -0.38 -51.01
N SER A 954 -3.23 -1.48 -50.44
CA SER A 954 -2.55 -2.56 -51.15
C SER A 954 -3.47 -3.73 -51.48
N PHE A 955 -4.51 -3.99 -50.67
CA PHE A 955 -5.42 -5.10 -50.84
C PHE A 955 -6.84 -4.63 -51.15
N SER A 956 -7.48 -5.28 -52.13
CA SER A 956 -8.92 -5.16 -52.38
C SER A 956 -9.73 -5.81 -51.26
N ASP A 957 -11.01 -5.49 -51.18
CA ASP A 957 -11.93 -6.11 -50.20
C ASP A 957 -11.95 -7.64 -50.33
N SER A 958 -11.96 -8.16 -51.57
CA SER A 958 -11.95 -9.61 -51.83
C SER A 958 -10.66 -10.28 -51.33
N GLN A 959 -9.53 -9.61 -51.51
CA GLN A 959 -8.23 -10.11 -50.97
C GLN A 959 -8.19 -10.11 -49.47
N VAL A 960 -8.70 -9.06 -48.79
CA VAL A 960 -8.82 -9.01 -47.35
C VAL A 960 -9.74 -10.11 -46.81
N VAL A 961 -10.89 -10.35 -47.47
CA VAL A 961 -11.82 -11.45 -47.15
C VAL A 961 -11.10 -12.79 -47.22
N THR A 962 -10.42 -13.05 -48.36
CA THR A 962 -9.73 -14.31 -48.62
C THR A 962 -8.60 -14.56 -47.63
N LEU A 963 -7.79 -13.51 -47.34
CA LEU A 963 -6.70 -13.59 -46.38
C LEU A 963 -7.23 -13.80 -44.94
N THR A 964 -8.25 -13.08 -44.51
CA THR A 964 -8.89 -13.22 -43.20
C THR A 964 -9.42 -14.64 -42.97
N ALA A 965 -10.11 -15.21 -44.00
CA ALA A 965 -10.60 -16.59 -43.94
C ALA A 965 -9.46 -17.62 -43.86
N TYR A 966 -8.37 -17.39 -44.59
CA TYR A 966 -7.19 -18.25 -44.60
C TYR A 966 -6.51 -18.23 -43.21
N LEU A 967 -6.26 -17.05 -42.64
CA LEU A 967 -5.62 -16.90 -41.32
C LEU A 967 -6.40 -17.68 -40.24
N ARG A 968 -7.72 -17.57 -40.24
CA ARG A 968 -8.58 -18.32 -39.31
C ARG A 968 -8.44 -19.84 -39.50
N ALA A 969 -8.54 -20.33 -40.75
CA ALA A 969 -8.48 -21.77 -41.03
C ALA A 969 -7.10 -22.36 -40.72
N ARG A 970 -6.01 -21.58 -40.92
CA ARG A 970 -4.65 -22.06 -40.72
C ARG A 970 -4.23 -22.02 -39.25
N PHE A 971 -4.51 -20.92 -38.56
CA PHE A 971 -3.95 -20.67 -37.25
C PHE A 971 -4.92 -20.93 -36.08
N ALA A 972 -6.22 -21.07 -36.37
CA ALA A 972 -7.24 -21.43 -35.40
C ALA A 972 -8.19 -22.52 -35.97
N PRO A 973 -7.66 -23.69 -36.38
CA PRO A 973 -8.41 -24.71 -37.12
C PRO A 973 -9.55 -25.32 -36.30
N ASP A 974 -9.47 -25.30 -34.98
CA ASP A 974 -10.50 -25.81 -34.06
C ASP A 974 -11.69 -24.85 -33.93
N GLN A 975 -11.57 -23.66 -34.49
CA GLN A 975 -12.62 -22.65 -34.43
C GLN A 975 -13.46 -22.66 -35.70
N ALA A 976 -14.77 -22.43 -35.57
CA ALA A 976 -15.66 -22.33 -36.75
C ALA A 976 -15.25 -21.15 -37.65
N PRO A 977 -15.40 -21.28 -38.97
CA PRO A 977 -15.19 -20.18 -39.92
C PRO A 977 -16.09 -18.99 -39.55
N TRP A 978 -15.54 -17.78 -39.68
CA TRP A 978 -16.36 -16.58 -39.50
C TRP A 978 -17.43 -16.43 -40.58
N ARG A 979 -18.57 -15.90 -40.21
CA ARG A 979 -19.66 -15.58 -41.11
C ARG A 979 -19.61 -14.10 -41.49
N ASN A 980 -20.08 -13.75 -42.69
CA ASN A 980 -20.27 -12.37 -43.14
C ASN A 980 -18.96 -11.52 -43.16
N ILE A 981 -17.79 -12.12 -43.42
CA ILE A 981 -16.52 -11.41 -43.50
C ILE A 981 -16.60 -10.27 -44.53
N GLU A 982 -17.19 -10.51 -45.69
CA GLU A 982 -17.30 -9.53 -46.77
C GLU A 982 -18.02 -8.26 -46.34
N SER A 983 -19.16 -8.38 -45.67
CA SER A 983 -19.90 -7.22 -45.19
C SER A 983 -19.12 -6.48 -44.09
N ARG A 984 -18.35 -7.20 -43.24
CA ARG A 984 -17.50 -6.58 -42.20
C ARG A 984 -16.35 -5.81 -42.84
N VAL A 985 -15.64 -6.37 -43.80
CA VAL A 985 -14.55 -5.68 -44.52
C VAL A 985 -15.06 -4.38 -45.14
N THR A 986 -16.19 -4.44 -45.84
CA THR A 986 -16.79 -3.25 -46.48
C THR A 986 -17.17 -2.19 -45.44
N THR A 987 -17.79 -2.59 -44.32
CA THR A 987 -18.20 -1.66 -43.25
C THR A 987 -16.99 -1.01 -42.60
N ILE A 988 -15.96 -1.78 -42.24
CA ILE A 988 -14.75 -1.27 -41.57
C ILE A 988 -13.99 -0.32 -42.52
N ARG A 989 -13.82 -0.68 -43.80
CA ARG A 989 -13.15 0.19 -44.75
C ARG A 989 -13.91 1.50 -44.99
N GLN A 990 -15.26 1.46 -45.05
CA GLN A 990 -16.09 2.66 -45.18
C GLN A 990 -15.92 3.56 -43.94
N HIS A 991 -15.90 2.95 -42.75
CA HIS A 991 -15.69 3.69 -41.50
C HIS A 991 -14.31 4.37 -41.44
N ASN A 992 -13.25 3.63 -41.80
CA ASN A 992 -11.88 4.15 -41.82
C ASN A 992 -11.64 5.21 -42.92
N ASN A 993 -12.39 5.18 -44.01
CA ASN A 993 -12.29 6.14 -45.10
C ASN A 993 -13.27 7.34 -44.96
N SER A 994 -14.17 7.31 -43.97
CA SER A 994 -15.04 8.46 -43.71
C SER A 994 -14.14 9.58 -43.12
N PRO A 995 -14.09 10.74 -43.79
CA PRO A 995 -13.34 11.85 -43.20
C PRO A 995 -13.98 12.19 -41.84
N SER A 996 -13.17 12.25 -40.80
CA SER A 996 -13.62 12.84 -39.54
C SER A 996 -14.25 14.19 -39.88
N PRO A 997 -15.48 14.49 -39.46
CA PRO A 997 -16.09 15.77 -39.75
C PRO A 997 -15.19 16.87 -39.22
N HIS A 998 -14.37 17.43 -40.09
CA HIS A 998 -13.58 18.61 -39.81
C HIS A 998 -14.54 19.77 -39.54
N PRO A 999 -14.25 20.65 -38.51
CA PRO A 999 -15.05 21.82 -38.23
C PRO A 999 -15.00 22.84 -39.37
#